data_7f29c66c1536dc59ea7a871c725d06ea
#
_entry.id   7f29c66c1536dc59ea7a871c725d06ea
#
_cell.length_a   1.000
_cell.length_b   1.000
_cell.length_c   1.000
_cell.angle_alpha   90.00
_cell.angle_beta   90.00
_cell.angle_gamma   90.00
#
_symmetry.space_group_name_H-M   'P 1'
#
loop_
_entity.id
_entity.type
_entity.pdbx_description
1 polymer ?
#
loop_
_entity_poly.entity_id
_entity_poly.type
_entity_poly.pdbx_seq_one_letter_code
_entity_poly.pdbx_strand_id
1 'polypeptide(L)'
;MVDVLALPDGRDHRLDRAYAALDAGQVSVLSFDLFDTVLWRQVPRPSDAFLLLGERLATTEALVDWLDPWAFRRLRIGAEDRARADSDAAGDTTEVTIHRIWAELAPAVLVTPDPAAGVAAEVALERQITVADLDIVELIDAADAHGCPIAVVSNTYLTETQLIGLVDRPELAPLRNARIFSSCAYGVHKTNGLWKVVIKELGVPAERILHIGDDRDADVSAPGDLGVRAVHFRHVDSLLRPILDREFAMPLRRQAPSAAVVSVKYGDFGITGLRAKVIARPHLERFAPDVAIGWTYGAGVLGPVLAGFADWVHGRVVDADLPTAWCMMREGELLADLVGRVAEVRRSGLDARPLWLSRHVTARAALARADDEELRSLLVRRLSPTVGRYLTNLGLSLAEVPDLRGRADRRMDDPGLVDEVIGRLVGCDQVRLRILTESAAARARLLRYLRSTIGEPEAVALVDLGWGATIQRNLARVFQVAGVATRTIGLYLATNDSSVSRSLDGLHIEGYLIQNGQPEWAIDEIGRSPEVIEQACLATTGSVIDFDEKGAAVLDNSVPPPTQVISKVAVQQGVRALQTEWLRYERLSSTWTRPADRRERPQLIEILRMSITKPTASEARAFGSWGHEDNFGADDRERIVPDRLGPAVPYLAPQDLAEMTMNDAFWPAGLAAEYDPVLAAASASIAEGRVPCEVFDCSWSPTDMEASHTGGGLRGWAGRQTRPLRVNRNGLSYARFDLRRPHIEAVRFDPTDQAAVIRLDWVELTLTVEGRPGPQRMRYDTEADLAALRYIGCRWLGDGLVVSTGSDPQVHFLIGPAVEGNVSQAILEVGFAVLVLPGRTPAPGLTSTPYRAVAAHTAARFRAEAQDGWPALRHDALGAARRLARRMMP
;
A
#
# COMPACT_ATOMS: atom_id res chain seq x y z
N MET A 1 -13.66 15.67 20.37
CA MET A 1 -13.37 15.44 18.93
C MET A 1 -13.28 13.97 18.57
N VAL A 2 -13.20 13.07 19.56
CA VAL A 2 -13.11 11.59 19.38
C VAL A 2 -14.48 10.95 19.11
N ASP A 3 -15.60 11.59 19.47
CA ASP A 3 -16.97 11.03 19.32
C ASP A 3 -17.58 11.15 17.91
N VAL A 4 -16.88 11.79 16.96
CA VAL A 4 -17.40 11.97 15.58
C VAL A 4 -17.30 10.68 14.75
N LEU A 5 -16.54 9.71 15.21
CA LEU A 5 -16.36 8.39 14.58
C LEU A 5 -16.79 7.26 15.52
N ALA A 6 -17.67 7.52 16.48
CA ALA A 6 -18.33 6.42 17.19
C ALA A 6 -19.05 5.58 16.14
N LEU A 7 -18.39 4.48 15.76
CA LEU A 7 -19.06 3.46 14.99
C LEU A 7 -20.27 3.01 15.80
N PRO A 8 -21.41 2.80 15.17
CA PRO A 8 -22.52 2.20 15.87
C PRO A 8 -22.02 0.87 16.44
N ASP A 9 -21.90 0.78 17.76
CA ASP A 9 -21.89 -0.49 18.47
C ASP A 9 -23.17 -1.20 18.08
N GLY A 10 -23.11 -2.06 17.07
CA GLY A 10 -24.33 -2.72 16.72
C GLY A 10 -24.41 -3.28 15.30
N ARG A 11 -25.62 -3.46 14.92
CA ARG A 11 -26.12 -4.11 13.72
C ARG A 11 -25.62 -3.43 12.44
N ASP A 12 -25.49 -4.21 11.41
CA ASP A 12 -25.24 -3.70 10.06
C ASP A 12 -26.41 -2.81 9.61
N HIS A 13 -26.14 -1.55 9.31
CA HIS A 13 -27.17 -0.56 8.94
C HIS A 13 -28.00 -0.98 7.73
N ARG A 14 -27.45 -1.83 6.85
CA ARG A 14 -28.15 -2.37 5.68
C ARG A 14 -29.38 -3.21 6.08
N LEU A 15 -29.37 -3.76 7.30
CA LEU A 15 -30.45 -4.60 7.85
C LEU A 15 -31.46 -3.81 8.70
N ASP A 16 -31.27 -2.51 8.97
CA ASP A 16 -32.16 -1.70 9.81
C ASP A 16 -33.63 -1.77 9.35
N ARG A 17 -33.86 -1.74 8.04
CA ARG A 17 -35.20 -1.86 7.46
C ARG A 17 -35.85 -3.22 7.74
N ALA A 18 -35.04 -4.30 7.75
CA ALA A 18 -35.55 -5.63 8.02
C ALA A 18 -35.95 -5.77 9.48
N TYR A 19 -35.11 -5.31 10.41
CA TYR A 19 -35.43 -5.28 11.83
C TYR A 19 -36.68 -4.43 12.11
N ALA A 20 -36.73 -3.21 11.59
CA ALA A 20 -37.90 -2.32 11.79
C ALA A 20 -39.21 -2.93 11.26
N ALA A 21 -39.17 -3.63 10.13
CA ALA A 21 -40.33 -4.27 9.55
C ALA A 21 -40.76 -5.52 10.33
N LEU A 22 -39.83 -6.24 10.91
CA LEU A 22 -40.05 -7.38 11.79
C LEU A 22 -40.68 -6.92 13.12
N ASP A 23 -40.12 -5.95 13.79
CA ASP A 23 -40.59 -5.38 15.05
C ASP A 23 -41.98 -4.79 14.92
N ALA A 24 -42.31 -4.17 13.77
CA ALA A 24 -43.64 -3.61 13.49
C ALA A 24 -44.69 -4.65 13.07
N GLY A 25 -44.33 -5.96 13.00
CA GLY A 25 -45.26 -7.01 12.57
C GLY A 25 -45.73 -6.88 11.11
N GLN A 26 -44.96 -6.18 10.29
CA GLN A 26 -45.29 -5.90 8.88
C GLN A 26 -44.90 -7.04 7.93
N VAL A 27 -44.21 -8.06 8.42
CA VAL A 27 -43.70 -9.20 7.66
C VAL A 27 -44.36 -10.47 8.14
N SER A 28 -44.85 -11.29 7.20
CA SER A 28 -45.39 -12.63 7.47
C SER A 28 -44.39 -13.73 7.14
N VAL A 29 -43.45 -13.45 6.25
CA VAL A 29 -42.35 -14.36 5.90
C VAL A 29 -41.09 -13.52 5.65
N LEU A 30 -40.02 -13.87 6.31
CA LEU A 30 -38.69 -13.33 6.01
C LEU A 30 -37.98 -14.29 5.08
N SER A 31 -37.50 -13.86 3.91
CA SER A 31 -36.82 -14.69 2.96
C SER A 31 -35.38 -14.18 2.68
N PHE A 32 -34.48 -15.11 2.40
CA PHE A 32 -33.08 -14.79 2.18
C PHE A 32 -32.58 -15.43 0.88
N ASP A 33 -31.71 -14.74 0.15
CA ASP A 33 -30.80 -15.44 -0.74
C ASP A 33 -29.82 -16.26 0.09
N LEU A 34 -29.19 -17.28 -0.49
CA LEU A 34 -28.27 -18.15 0.23
C LEU A 34 -26.82 -17.70 0.09
N PHE A 35 -26.28 -17.70 -1.14
CA PHE A 35 -24.87 -17.40 -1.37
C PHE A 35 -24.65 -15.90 -1.39
N ASP A 36 -23.51 -15.48 -0.80
CA ASP A 36 -23.13 -14.07 -0.63
C ASP A 36 -24.15 -13.24 0.19
N THR A 37 -25.12 -13.93 0.83
CA THR A 37 -26.10 -13.37 1.79
C THR A 37 -26.08 -14.12 3.12
N VAL A 38 -26.68 -15.32 3.20
CA VAL A 38 -26.64 -16.17 4.40
C VAL A 38 -25.30 -16.87 4.55
N LEU A 39 -24.76 -17.34 3.45
CA LEU A 39 -23.47 -18.03 3.36
C LEU A 39 -22.54 -17.33 2.37
N TRP A 40 -21.35 -16.98 2.78
CA TRP A 40 -20.31 -16.53 1.87
C TRP A 40 -19.13 -17.48 1.85
N ARG A 41 -18.40 -17.53 0.72
CA ARG A 41 -17.29 -18.45 0.52
C ARG A 41 -15.98 -17.84 1.04
N GLN A 42 -15.15 -18.69 1.63
CA GLN A 42 -13.78 -18.34 2.04
C GLN A 42 -12.82 -18.42 0.84
N VAL A 43 -13.24 -17.90 -0.32
CA VAL A 43 -12.45 -17.75 -1.54
C VAL A 43 -12.74 -16.38 -2.16
N PRO A 44 -11.79 -15.80 -2.89
CA PRO A 44 -11.95 -14.46 -3.47
C PRO A 44 -13.09 -14.38 -4.50
N ARG A 45 -13.29 -15.43 -5.29
CA ARG A 45 -14.32 -15.54 -6.33
C ARG A 45 -14.97 -16.91 -6.27
N PRO A 46 -16.27 -17.03 -6.55
CA PRO A 46 -16.96 -18.31 -6.50
C PRO A 46 -16.30 -19.42 -7.33
N SER A 47 -15.78 -19.08 -8.53
CA SER A 47 -15.09 -20.04 -9.40
C SER A 47 -13.72 -20.49 -8.89
N ASP A 48 -13.16 -19.86 -7.87
CA ASP A 48 -11.90 -20.29 -7.25
C ASP A 48 -12.12 -21.53 -6.37
N ALA A 49 -13.37 -21.81 -5.95
CA ALA A 49 -13.75 -23.07 -5.32
C ALA A 49 -13.39 -24.29 -6.20
N PHE A 50 -13.52 -24.17 -7.52
CA PHE A 50 -13.18 -25.27 -8.44
C PHE A 50 -11.68 -25.53 -8.51
N LEU A 51 -10.84 -24.55 -8.23
CA LEU A 51 -9.41 -24.80 -8.12
C LEU A 51 -9.08 -25.56 -6.83
N LEU A 52 -9.66 -25.14 -5.71
CA LEU A 52 -9.52 -25.88 -4.44
C LEU A 52 -10.03 -27.31 -4.56
N LEU A 53 -11.11 -27.52 -5.33
CA LEU A 53 -11.62 -28.85 -5.64
C LEU A 53 -10.58 -29.66 -6.42
N GLY A 54 -10.01 -29.08 -7.47
CA GLY A 54 -8.93 -29.70 -8.25
C GLY A 54 -7.70 -30.05 -7.42
N GLU A 55 -7.26 -29.16 -6.55
CA GLU A 55 -6.16 -29.42 -5.61
C GLU A 55 -6.49 -30.57 -4.65
N ARG A 56 -7.70 -30.61 -4.13
CA ARG A 56 -8.16 -31.67 -3.24
C ARG A 56 -8.22 -33.03 -3.95
N LEU A 57 -8.80 -33.07 -5.16
CA LEU A 57 -8.87 -34.29 -5.96
C LEU A 57 -7.46 -34.77 -6.35
N ALA A 58 -6.53 -33.88 -6.65
CA ALA A 58 -5.14 -34.24 -6.90
C ALA A 58 -4.44 -34.78 -5.64
N THR A 59 -4.64 -34.16 -4.48
CA THR A 59 -4.07 -34.60 -3.20
C THR A 59 -4.60 -35.99 -2.77
N THR A 60 -5.85 -36.29 -3.10
CA THR A 60 -6.48 -37.61 -2.82
C THR A 60 -6.28 -38.59 -3.93
N GLU A 61 -5.42 -38.32 -4.92
CA GLU A 61 -5.16 -39.15 -6.09
C GLU A 61 -6.44 -39.50 -6.89
N ALA A 62 -7.49 -38.70 -6.76
CA ALA A 62 -8.73 -38.87 -7.49
C ALA A 62 -8.71 -38.17 -8.86
N LEU A 63 -7.87 -37.15 -9.03
CA LEU A 63 -7.62 -36.48 -10.31
C LEU A 63 -6.51 -37.23 -11.07
N VAL A 64 -6.64 -37.32 -12.40
CA VAL A 64 -5.59 -37.95 -13.21
C VAL A 64 -4.29 -37.15 -13.18
N ASP A 65 -3.13 -37.78 -13.12
CA ASP A 65 -1.81 -37.22 -12.89
C ASP A 65 -1.40 -36.11 -13.88
N TRP A 66 -1.84 -36.20 -15.11
CA TRP A 66 -1.50 -35.26 -16.19
C TRP A 66 -2.36 -33.99 -16.18
N LEU A 67 -3.42 -33.94 -15.35
CA LEU A 67 -4.35 -32.82 -15.28
C LEU A 67 -4.04 -31.96 -14.04
N ASP A 68 -3.51 -30.77 -14.25
CA ASP A 68 -3.28 -29.83 -13.16
C ASP A 68 -4.60 -29.20 -12.66
N PRO A 69 -4.66 -28.74 -11.40
CA PRO A 69 -5.87 -28.13 -10.82
C PRO A 69 -6.40 -26.92 -11.58
N TRP A 70 -5.56 -26.17 -12.28
CA TRP A 70 -5.97 -25.04 -13.10
C TRP A 70 -6.71 -25.47 -14.37
N ALA A 71 -6.21 -26.52 -15.01
CA ALA A 71 -6.88 -27.10 -16.16
C ALA A 71 -8.21 -27.74 -15.73
N PHE A 72 -8.25 -28.41 -14.57
CA PHE A 72 -9.49 -28.92 -13.99
C PHE A 72 -10.51 -27.79 -13.76
N ARG A 73 -10.11 -26.68 -13.14
CA ARG A 73 -10.98 -25.51 -12.94
C ARG A 73 -11.61 -25.02 -14.25
N ARG A 74 -10.81 -24.90 -15.31
CA ARG A 74 -11.32 -24.50 -16.65
C ARG A 74 -12.31 -25.50 -17.21
N LEU A 75 -12.01 -26.80 -17.09
CA LEU A 75 -12.90 -27.87 -17.55
C LEU A 75 -14.22 -27.88 -16.78
N ARG A 76 -14.18 -27.67 -15.43
CA ARG A 76 -15.40 -27.62 -14.60
C ARG A 76 -16.28 -26.42 -14.97
N ILE A 77 -15.69 -25.24 -15.19
CA ILE A 77 -16.42 -24.06 -15.67
C ILE A 77 -17.04 -24.36 -17.04
N GLY A 78 -16.25 -24.83 -17.99
CA GLY A 78 -16.76 -25.16 -19.32
C GLY A 78 -17.81 -26.29 -19.34
N ALA A 79 -17.81 -27.20 -18.37
CA ALA A 79 -18.86 -28.18 -18.21
C ALA A 79 -20.20 -27.55 -17.81
N GLU A 80 -20.17 -26.57 -16.91
CA GLU A 80 -21.38 -25.80 -16.56
C GLU A 80 -21.93 -25.02 -17.78
N ASP A 81 -21.05 -24.34 -18.52
CA ASP A 81 -21.43 -23.58 -19.70
C ASP A 81 -22.10 -24.49 -20.75
N ARG A 82 -21.54 -25.70 -20.99
CA ARG A 82 -22.14 -26.69 -21.90
C ARG A 82 -23.48 -27.17 -21.41
N ALA A 83 -23.56 -27.58 -20.14
CA ALA A 83 -24.81 -28.08 -19.54
C ALA A 83 -25.94 -27.05 -19.69
N ARG A 84 -25.66 -25.77 -19.48
CA ARG A 84 -26.64 -24.68 -19.65
C ARG A 84 -27.01 -24.46 -21.12
N ALA A 85 -26.03 -24.45 -22.02
CA ALA A 85 -26.26 -24.29 -23.46
C ALA A 85 -27.10 -25.46 -24.03
N ASP A 86 -26.83 -26.68 -23.64
CA ASP A 86 -27.59 -27.84 -24.08
C ASP A 86 -29.02 -27.87 -23.55
N SER A 87 -29.23 -27.37 -22.31
CA SER A 87 -30.56 -27.23 -21.73
C SER A 87 -31.38 -26.17 -22.46
N ASP A 88 -30.76 -25.02 -22.77
CA ASP A 88 -31.41 -23.93 -23.51
C ASP A 88 -31.76 -24.34 -24.94
N ALA A 89 -30.83 -25.07 -25.62
CA ALA A 89 -31.07 -25.57 -26.97
C ALA A 89 -32.18 -26.63 -27.05
N ALA A 90 -32.38 -27.37 -25.97
CA ALA A 90 -33.48 -28.32 -25.87
C ALA A 90 -34.85 -27.67 -25.60
N GLY A 91 -34.83 -26.38 -25.27
CA GLY A 91 -36.03 -25.61 -24.86
C GLY A 91 -36.57 -26.01 -23.48
N ASP A 92 -35.79 -26.72 -22.69
CA ASP A 92 -36.22 -27.24 -21.39
C ASP A 92 -36.19 -26.11 -20.35
N THR A 93 -35.03 -25.74 -19.92
CA THR A 93 -34.80 -24.70 -18.88
C THR A 93 -33.38 -24.17 -18.96
N THR A 94 -33.15 -22.94 -18.52
CA THR A 94 -31.80 -22.38 -18.39
C THR A 94 -31.08 -22.88 -17.12
N GLU A 95 -31.80 -23.61 -16.26
CA GLU A 95 -31.29 -24.07 -14.98
C GLU A 95 -30.85 -25.54 -15.06
N VAL A 96 -29.67 -25.80 -14.50
CA VAL A 96 -29.06 -27.15 -14.52
C VAL A 96 -28.74 -27.60 -13.11
N THR A 97 -28.71 -28.91 -12.88
CA THR A 97 -28.27 -29.49 -11.61
C THR A 97 -26.77 -29.76 -11.62
N ILE A 98 -26.15 -29.82 -10.45
CA ILE A 98 -24.75 -30.22 -10.30
C ILE A 98 -24.48 -31.60 -10.92
N HIS A 99 -25.44 -32.51 -10.86
CA HIS A 99 -25.30 -33.83 -11.47
C HIS A 99 -25.19 -33.77 -13.00
N ARG A 100 -25.96 -32.86 -13.65
CA ARG A 100 -25.86 -32.64 -15.09
C ARG A 100 -24.54 -32.02 -15.46
N ILE A 101 -24.07 -31.04 -14.68
CA ILE A 101 -22.76 -30.40 -14.90
C ILE A 101 -21.63 -31.45 -14.85
N TRP A 102 -21.65 -32.31 -13.85
CA TRP A 102 -20.65 -33.37 -13.75
C TRP A 102 -20.76 -34.43 -14.83
N ALA A 103 -21.95 -34.65 -15.39
CA ALA A 103 -22.14 -35.53 -16.56
C ALA A 103 -21.51 -34.93 -17.85
N GLU A 104 -21.45 -33.59 -17.97
CA GLU A 104 -20.76 -32.89 -19.05
C GLU A 104 -19.24 -32.86 -18.88
N LEU A 105 -18.75 -33.12 -17.70
CA LEU A 105 -17.32 -33.22 -17.45
C LEU A 105 -16.82 -34.56 -17.97
N ALA A 106 -15.75 -34.55 -18.80
CA ALA A 106 -15.19 -35.78 -19.36
C ALA A 106 -14.86 -36.80 -18.26
N PRO A 107 -15.37 -38.00 -18.31
CA PRO A 107 -15.11 -39.03 -17.27
C PRO A 107 -13.63 -39.28 -17.03
N ALA A 108 -12.80 -39.09 -18.04
CA ALA A 108 -11.34 -39.26 -18.00
C ALA A 108 -10.61 -38.23 -17.12
N VAL A 109 -11.28 -37.26 -16.53
CA VAL A 109 -10.63 -36.31 -15.57
C VAL A 109 -10.40 -36.96 -14.21
N LEU A 110 -11.17 -37.99 -13.88
CA LEU A 110 -11.04 -38.77 -12.65
C LEU A 110 -10.35 -40.13 -12.91
N VAL A 111 -9.49 -40.51 -11.98
CA VAL A 111 -8.85 -41.87 -12.01
C VAL A 111 -9.90 -42.98 -12.02
N THR A 112 -10.92 -42.84 -11.18
CA THR A 112 -12.13 -43.68 -11.26
C THR A 112 -13.24 -42.81 -11.85
N PRO A 113 -13.74 -43.09 -13.06
CA PRO A 113 -14.77 -42.29 -13.71
C PRO A 113 -16.13 -42.39 -12.99
N ASP A 114 -16.29 -41.67 -11.90
CA ASP A 114 -17.53 -41.60 -11.11
C ASP A 114 -17.99 -40.16 -10.91
N PRO A 115 -18.89 -39.64 -11.74
CA PRO A 115 -19.47 -38.32 -11.57
C PRO A 115 -20.15 -38.11 -10.22
N ALA A 116 -20.71 -39.13 -9.61
CA ALA A 116 -21.38 -39.01 -8.31
C ALA A 116 -20.37 -38.76 -7.18
N ALA A 117 -19.20 -39.37 -7.23
CA ALA A 117 -18.10 -39.10 -6.33
C ALA A 117 -17.60 -37.65 -6.49
N GLY A 118 -17.53 -37.18 -7.73
CA GLY A 118 -17.18 -35.78 -8.02
C GLY A 118 -18.19 -34.77 -7.44
N VAL A 119 -19.48 -35.02 -7.63
CA VAL A 119 -20.56 -34.22 -7.01
C VAL A 119 -20.43 -34.20 -5.49
N ALA A 120 -20.22 -35.38 -4.88
CA ALA A 120 -20.07 -35.49 -3.43
C ALA A 120 -18.85 -34.68 -2.92
N ALA A 121 -17.73 -34.73 -3.67
CA ALA A 121 -16.53 -33.96 -3.34
C ALA A 121 -16.74 -32.44 -3.44
N GLU A 122 -17.45 -31.97 -4.48
CA GLU A 122 -17.78 -30.55 -4.65
C GLU A 122 -18.71 -30.02 -3.55
N VAL A 123 -19.79 -30.76 -3.23
CA VAL A 123 -20.71 -30.40 -2.13
C VAL A 123 -20.00 -30.40 -0.77
N ALA A 124 -19.15 -31.39 -0.52
CA ALA A 124 -18.36 -31.46 0.70
C ALA A 124 -17.38 -30.30 0.83
N LEU A 125 -16.78 -29.84 -0.30
CA LEU A 125 -15.94 -28.67 -0.32
C LEU A 125 -16.75 -27.41 -0.04
N GLU A 126 -17.89 -27.19 -0.72
CA GLU A 126 -18.78 -26.04 -0.47
C GLU A 126 -19.15 -25.92 1.00
N ARG A 127 -19.45 -27.03 1.66
CA ARG A 127 -19.74 -27.04 3.09
C ARG A 127 -18.57 -26.57 3.94
N GLN A 128 -17.34 -26.87 3.54
CA GLN A 128 -16.12 -26.49 4.27
C GLN A 128 -15.73 -25.03 4.05
N ILE A 129 -15.86 -24.53 2.81
CA ILE A 129 -15.40 -23.19 2.46
C ILE A 129 -16.45 -22.11 2.66
N THR A 130 -17.71 -22.46 2.96
CA THR A 130 -18.76 -21.51 3.26
C THR A 130 -18.85 -21.22 4.75
N VAL A 131 -19.12 -19.95 5.08
CA VAL A 131 -19.27 -19.43 6.44
C VAL A 131 -20.60 -18.71 6.52
N ALA A 132 -21.34 -18.85 7.63
CA ALA A 132 -22.57 -18.10 7.86
C ALA A 132 -22.26 -16.61 8.12
N ASP A 133 -23.01 -15.71 7.51
CA ASP A 133 -22.95 -14.28 7.83
C ASP A 133 -23.55 -14.02 9.21
N LEU A 134 -22.72 -13.64 10.18
CA LEU A 134 -23.17 -13.52 11.57
C LEU A 134 -24.18 -12.38 11.80
N ASP A 135 -24.25 -11.35 10.93
CA ASP A 135 -25.28 -10.32 11.05
C ASP A 135 -26.62 -10.82 10.49
N ILE A 136 -26.58 -11.67 9.45
CA ILE A 136 -27.77 -12.38 8.96
C ILE A 136 -28.21 -13.45 9.95
N VAL A 137 -27.30 -14.14 10.62
CA VAL A 137 -27.62 -15.06 11.72
C VAL A 137 -28.42 -14.36 12.81
N GLU A 138 -27.96 -13.19 13.27
CA GLU A 138 -28.68 -12.40 14.27
C GLU A 138 -30.10 -11.98 13.81
N LEU A 139 -30.27 -11.67 12.50
CA LEU A 139 -31.60 -11.36 11.94
C LEU A 139 -32.49 -12.62 11.85
N ILE A 140 -31.90 -13.76 11.51
CA ILE A 140 -32.59 -15.07 11.50
C ILE A 140 -33.08 -15.41 12.93
N ASP A 141 -32.23 -15.26 13.93
CA ASP A 141 -32.59 -15.50 15.34
C ASP A 141 -33.71 -14.54 15.80
N ALA A 142 -33.65 -13.28 15.40
CA ALA A 142 -34.68 -12.32 15.69
C ALA A 142 -36.01 -12.70 15.01
N ALA A 143 -36.00 -13.18 13.77
CA ALA A 143 -37.20 -13.65 13.08
C ALA A 143 -37.81 -14.87 13.79
N ASP A 144 -36.99 -15.82 14.18
CA ASP A 144 -37.43 -17.00 14.94
C ASP A 144 -38.04 -16.60 16.29
N ALA A 145 -37.42 -15.70 17.02
CA ALA A 145 -37.92 -15.17 18.29
C ALA A 145 -39.27 -14.45 18.13
N HIS A 146 -39.52 -13.81 16.99
CA HIS A 146 -40.83 -13.22 16.66
C HIS A 146 -41.84 -14.23 16.10
N GLY A 147 -41.47 -15.48 15.94
CA GLY A 147 -42.30 -16.52 15.30
C GLY A 147 -42.56 -16.24 13.81
N CYS A 148 -41.71 -15.47 13.15
CA CYS A 148 -41.82 -15.15 11.73
C CYS A 148 -41.22 -16.30 10.90
N PRO A 149 -42.00 -17.00 10.05
CA PRO A 149 -41.49 -18.06 9.19
C PRO A 149 -40.33 -17.58 8.27
N ILE A 150 -39.36 -18.45 8.05
CA ILE A 150 -38.19 -18.15 7.23
C ILE A 150 -38.22 -18.97 5.96
N ALA A 151 -37.81 -18.39 4.83
CA ALA A 151 -37.65 -19.05 3.56
C ALA A 151 -36.28 -18.72 2.96
N VAL A 152 -35.73 -19.66 2.16
CA VAL A 152 -34.49 -19.43 1.38
C VAL A 152 -34.83 -19.54 -0.09
N VAL A 153 -34.41 -18.58 -0.91
CA VAL A 153 -34.64 -18.52 -2.36
C VAL A 153 -33.31 -18.32 -3.06
N SER A 154 -32.79 -19.33 -3.77
CA SER A 154 -31.44 -19.26 -4.32
C SER A 154 -31.38 -19.66 -5.79
N ASN A 155 -30.66 -18.89 -6.59
CA ASN A 155 -30.24 -19.27 -7.93
C ASN A 155 -29.00 -20.15 -7.81
N THR A 156 -29.15 -21.46 -8.05
CA THR A 156 -28.05 -22.41 -7.86
C THR A 156 -28.28 -23.73 -8.60
N TYR A 157 -27.22 -24.40 -8.94
CA TYR A 157 -27.23 -25.77 -9.48
C TYR A 157 -27.30 -26.86 -8.37
N LEU A 158 -27.28 -26.44 -7.09
CA LEU A 158 -27.41 -27.39 -5.96
C LEU A 158 -28.89 -27.68 -5.69
N THR A 159 -29.18 -28.91 -5.44
CA THR A 159 -30.55 -29.37 -5.08
C THR A 159 -30.93 -28.91 -3.67
N GLU A 160 -32.22 -28.85 -3.38
CA GLU A 160 -32.74 -28.52 -2.05
C GLU A 160 -32.11 -29.37 -0.93
N THR A 161 -31.95 -30.69 -1.16
CA THR A 161 -31.30 -31.59 -0.20
C THR A 161 -29.84 -31.18 0.07
N GLN A 162 -29.11 -30.78 -0.97
CA GLN A 162 -27.74 -30.31 -0.83
C GLN A 162 -27.68 -28.98 -0.10
N LEU A 163 -28.60 -28.08 -0.38
CA LEU A 163 -28.71 -26.76 0.32
C LEU A 163 -29.05 -26.94 1.80
N ILE A 164 -29.98 -27.84 2.14
CA ILE A 164 -30.28 -28.24 3.54
C ILE A 164 -28.97 -28.68 4.23
N GLY A 165 -28.16 -29.51 3.57
CA GLY A 165 -26.87 -29.93 4.09
C GLY A 165 -25.86 -28.79 4.32
N LEU A 166 -25.93 -27.71 3.55
CA LEU A 166 -25.07 -26.52 3.74
C LEU A 166 -25.52 -25.69 4.92
N VAL A 167 -26.83 -25.53 5.17
CA VAL A 167 -27.38 -24.72 6.27
C VAL A 167 -27.52 -25.49 7.58
N ASP A 168 -27.28 -26.82 7.59
CA ASP A 168 -27.31 -27.65 8.81
C ASP A 168 -26.06 -27.38 9.67
N ARG A 169 -26.10 -26.26 10.36
CA ARG A 169 -25.04 -25.72 11.25
C ARG A 169 -25.66 -25.24 12.56
N PRO A 170 -24.91 -25.23 13.68
CA PRO A 170 -25.42 -24.78 14.96
C PRO A 170 -25.95 -23.34 14.90
N GLU A 171 -25.20 -22.43 14.27
CA GLU A 171 -25.54 -21.01 14.14
C GLU A 171 -26.70 -20.71 13.21
N LEU A 172 -27.11 -21.66 12.37
CA LEU A 172 -28.24 -21.55 11.46
C LEU A 172 -29.40 -22.49 11.84
N ALA A 173 -29.49 -22.89 13.11
CA ALA A 173 -30.50 -23.86 13.58
C ALA A 173 -31.94 -23.49 13.19
N PRO A 174 -32.39 -22.21 13.17
CA PRO A 174 -33.74 -21.85 12.74
C PRO A 174 -34.01 -22.21 11.26
N LEU A 175 -32.99 -22.28 10.40
CA LEU A 175 -33.17 -22.65 8.99
C LEU A 175 -33.44 -24.12 8.74
N ARG A 176 -33.29 -25.01 9.72
CA ARG A 176 -33.60 -26.44 9.57
C ARG A 176 -35.05 -26.69 9.16
N ASN A 177 -35.95 -25.79 9.55
CA ASN A 177 -37.38 -25.87 9.22
C ASN A 177 -37.80 -24.87 8.13
N ALA A 178 -36.85 -24.14 7.56
CA ALA A 178 -37.10 -23.17 6.53
C ALA A 178 -37.50 -23.85 5.21
N ARG A 179 -38.42 -23.25 4.45
CA ARG A 179 -38.64 -23.65 3.06
C ARG A 179 -37.51 -23.16 2.18
N ILE A 180 -36.94 -24.09 1.41
CA ILE A 180 -35.84 -23.77 0.48
C ILE A 180 -36.37 -23.90 -0.94
N PHE A 181 -36.14 -22.85 -1.76
CA PHE A 181 -36.48 -22.81 -3.17
C PHE A 181 -35.19 -22.70 -3.98
N SER A 182 -34.79 -23.77 -4.60
CA SER A 182 -33.61 -23.81 -5.49
C SER A 182 -34.06 -23.65 -6.95
N SER A 183 -33.44 -22.74 -7.69
CA SER A 183 -33.80 -22.51 -9.10
C SER A 183 -33.70 -23.76 -9.95
N CYS A 184 -32.70 -24.60 -9.73
CA CYS A 184 -32.55 -25.86 -10.49
C CYS A 184 -33.64 -26.91 -10.20
N ALA A 185 -34.30 -26.88 -9.02
CA ALA A 185 -35.40 -27.77 -8.70
C ALA A 185 -36.71 -27.39 -9.43
N TYR A 186 -36.89 -26.08 -9.68
CA TYR A 186 -38.08 -25.57 -10.37
C TYR A 186 -37.83 -25.25 -11.84
N GLY A 187 -36.59 -25.36 -12.31
CA GLY A 187 -36.22 -25.08 -13.70
C GLY A 187 -36.33 -23.63 -14.12
N VAL A 188 -36.41 -22.68 -13.17
CA VAL A 188 -36.58 -21.26 -13.43
C VAL A 188 -35.74 -20.40 -12.50
N HIS A 189 -35.18 -19.33 -13.06
CA HIS A 189 -34.37 -18.33 -12.36
C HIS A 189 -35.22 -17.36 -11.54
N LYS A 190 -34.66 -16.72 -10.52
CA LYS A 190 -35.31 -15.62 -9.79
C LYS A 190 -35.86 -14.53 -10.71
N THR A 191 -35.07 -14.14 -11.72
CA THR A 191 -35.45 -13.13 -12.71
C THR A 191 -36.47 -13.63 -13.75
N ASN A 192 -36.72 -14.93 -13.85
CA ASN A 192 -37.54 -15.55 -14.88
C ASN A 192 -38.64 -16.50 -14.33
N GLY A 193 -39.21 -16.22 -13.18
CA GLY A 193 -40.38 -16.92 -12.72
C GLY A 193 -40.31 -17.59 -11.36
N LEU A 194 -39.14 -17.84 -10.77
CA LEU A 194 -39.01 -18.48 -9.45
C LEU A 194 -39.83 -17.74 -8.38
N TRP A 195 -39.83 -16.41 -8.40
CA TRP A 195 -40.59 -15.60 -7.46
C TRP A 195 -42.10 -15.84 -7.54
N LYS A 196 -42.66 -16.15 -8.72
CA LYS A 196 -44.06 -16.51 -8.86
C LYS A 196 -44.38 -17.83 -8.16
N VAL A 197 -43.47 -18.79 -8.24
CA VAL A 197 -43.59 -20.08 -7.53
C VAL A 197 -43.49 -19.84 -6.03
N VAL A 198 -42.48 -19.07 -5.57
CA VAL A 198 -42.30 -18.78 -4.14
C VAL A 198 -43.53 -18.14 -3.53
N ILE A 199 -44.08 -17.06 -4.13
CA ILE A 199 -45.26 -16.39 -3.63
C ILE A 199 -46.48 -17.34 -3.55
N LYS A 200 -46.69 -18.11 -4.61
CA LYS A 200 -47.77 -19.11 -4.66
C LYS A 200 -47.63 -20.17 -3.57
N GLU A 201 -46.46 -20.68 -3.37
CA GLU A 201 -46.25 -21.76 -2.41
C GLU A 201 -46.19 -21.29 -0.95
N LEU A 202 -45.70 -20.08 -0.69
CA LEU A 202 -45.77 -19.47 0.65
C LEU A 202 -47.19 -19.14 1.07
N GLY A 203 -48.07 -18.87 0.11
CA GLY A 203 -49.49 -18.64 0.36
C GLY A 203 -49.81 -17.36 1.16
N VAL A 204 -48.87 -16.38 1.14
CA VAL A 204 -49.05 -15.09 1.81
C VAL A 204 -49.02 -13.96 0.75
N PRO A 205 -49.67 -12.80 1.03
CA PRO A 205 -49.54 -11.65 0.13
C PRO A 205 -48.09 -11.24 -0.11
N ALA A 206 -47.75 -10.92 -1.36
CA ALA A 206 -46.37 -10.57 -1.73
C ALA A 206 -45.78 -9.42 -0.89
N GLU A 207 -46.61 -8.40 -0.59
CA GLU A 207 -46.24 -7.25 0.25
C GLU A 207 -45.93 -7.61 1.73
N ARG A 208 -46.28 -8.83 2.14
CA ARG A 208 -46.00 -9.37 3.47
C ARG A 208 -44.77 -10.25 3.49
N ILE A 209 -44.08 -10.43 2.34
CA ILE A 209 -42.78 -11.08 2.21
C ILE A 209 -41.72 -9.99 2.19
N LEU A 210 -40.69 -10.16 3.02
CA LEU A 210 -39.49 -9.32 2.95
C LEU A 210 -38.29 -10.21 2.56
N HIS A 211 -37.67 -9.88 1.45
CA HIS A 211 -36.50 -10.60 0.94
C HIS A 211 -35.20 -9.83 1.20
N ILE A 212 -34.16 -10.52 1.58
CA ILE A 212 -32.80 -10.00 1.73
C ILE A 212 -31.87 -10.74 0.79
N GLY A 213 -31.13 -10.03 -0.06
CA GLY A 213 -30.18 -10.63 -0.97
C GLY A 213 -29.17 -9.64 -1.55
N ASP A 214 -28.13 -10.14 -2.19
CA ASP A 214 -27.00 -9.36 -2.66
C ASP A 214 -27.08 -8.92 -4.14
N ASP A 215 -27.85 -9.67 -4.94
CA ASP A 215 -28.04 -9.39 -6.36
C ASP A 215 -29.18 -8.41 -6.60
N ARG A 216 -28.87 -7.26 -7.21
CA ARG A 216 -29.86 -6.21 -7.43
C ARG A 216 -31.01 -6.63 -8.33
N ASP A 217 -30.73 -7.42 -9.36
CA ASP A 217 -31.73 -7.82 -10.36
C ASP A 217 -32.55 -9.00 -9.85
N ALA A 218 -31.91 -10.01 -9.29
CA ALA A 218 -32.53 -11.25 -8.84
C ALA A 218 -33.26 -11.10 -7.48
N ASP A 219 -32.70 -10.26 -6.55
CA ASP A 219 -33.18 -10.18 -5.16
C ASP A 219 -33.92 -8.88 -4.83
N VAL A 220 -33.80 -7.86 -5.71
CA VAL A 220 -34.47 -6.58 -5.45
C VAL A 220 -35.48 -6.27 -6.56
N SER A 221 -35.02 -6.22 -7.83
CA SER A 221 -35.91 -5.82 -8.93
C SER A 221 -36.95 -6.88 -9.23
N ALA A 222 -36.56 -8.13 -9.45
CA ALA A 222 -37.49 -9.22 -9.82
C ALA A 222 -38.56 -9.50 -8.75
N PRO A 223 -38.27 -9.60 -7.45
CA PRO A 223 -39.32 -9.72 -6.42
C PRO A 223 -40.13 -8.42 -6.29
N GLY A 224 -39.52 -7.25 -6.42
CA GLY A 224 -40.18 -5.95 -6.35
C GLY A 224 -41.24 -5.78 -7.41
N ASP A 225 -41.04 -6.22 -8.64
CA ASP A 225 -42.02 -6.19 -9.74
C ASP A 225 -43.27 -7.02 -9.44
N LEU A 226 -43.16 -7.97 -8.50
CA LEU A 226 -44.30 -8.79 -8.03
C LEU A 226 -44.86 -8.33 -6.68
N GLY A 227 -44.38 -7.21 -6.16
CA GLY A 227 -44.89 -6.62 -4.89
C GLY A 227 -44.17 -7.14 -3.64
N VAL A 228 -43.15 -7.99 -3.76
CA VAL A 228 -42.31 -8.44 -2.63
C VAL A 228 -41.39 -7.29 -2.21
N ARG A 229 -41.33 -7.04 -0.90
CA ARG A 229 -40.43 -6.04 -0.33
C ARG A 229 -38.99 -6.61 -0.32
N ALA A 230 -37.99 -5.80 -0.63
CA ALA A 230 -36.60 -6.27 -0.67
C ALA A 230 -35.65 -5.32 0.05
N VAL A 231 -34.61 -5.93 0.59
CA VAL A 231 -33.41 -5.26 1.13
C VAL A 231 -32.19 -5.72 0.34
N HIS A 232 -31.49 -4.76 -0.28
CA HIS A 232 -30.25 -5.04 -1.00
C HIS A 232 -29.09 -5.14 0.00
N PHE A 233 -28.66 -6.36 0.27
CA PHE A 233 -27.55 -6.68 1.17
C PHE A 233 -26.28 -6.99 0.36
N ARG A 234 -25.70 -5.96 -0.24
CA ARG A 234 -24.55 -6.10 -1.14
C ARG A 234 -23.35 -6.71 -0.42
N HIS A 235 -22.83 -7.84 -0.91
CA HIS A 235 -21.68 -8.51 -0.31
C HIS A 235 -20.38 -7.73 -0.48
N VAL A 236 -20.07 -7.23 -1.69
CA VAL A 236 -18.85 -6.46 -1.97
C VAL A 236 -19.19 -5.02 -2.33
N ASP A 237 -18.78 -4.08 -1.50
CA ASP A 237 -18.99 -2.65 -1.73
C ASP A 237 -18.07 -2.12 -2.85
N SER A 238 -18.51 -1.02 -3.48
CA SER A 238 -17.77 -0.33 -4.53
C SER A 238 -16.41 0.21 -4.08
N LEU A 239 -16.24 0.47 -2.78
CA LEU A 239 -14.96 0.94 -2.21
C LEU A 239 -13.93 -0.19 -2.07
N LEU A 240 -14.37 -1.41 -1.83
CA LEU A 240 -13.46 -2.56 -1.78
C LEU A 240 -13.05 -3.05 -3.19
N ARG A 241 -13.91 -2.86 -4.19
CA ARG A 241 -13.65 -3.37 -5.55
C ARG A 241 -12.29 -2.95 -6.12
N PRO A 242 -11.86 -1.67 -6.07
CA PRO A 242 -10.54 -1.28 -6.60
C PRO A 242 -9.38 -1.94 -5.85
N ILE A 243 -9.54 -2.22 -4.55
CA ILE A 243 -8.54 -2.90 -3.73
C ILE A 243 -8.41 -4.35 -4.19
N LEU A 244 -9.53 -5.07 -4.37
CA LEU A 244 -9.53 -6.44 -4.85
C LEU A 244 -8.99 -6.54 -6.28
N ASP A 245 -9.37 -5.63 -7.17
CA ASP A 245 -8.95 -5.63 -8.57
C ASP A 245 -7.42 -5.51 -8.68
N ARG A 246 -6.77 -4.68 -7.87
CA ARG A 246 -5.30 -4.59 -7.86
C ARG A 246 -4.62 -5.85 -7.32
N GLU A 247 -5.21 -6.49 -6.30
CA GLU A 247 -4.67 -7.70 -5.68
C GLU A 247 -4.82 -8.93 -6.59
N PHE A 248 -5.92 -9.02 -7.34
CA PHE A 248 -6.20 -10.15 -8.24
C PHE A 248 -5.61 -9.99 -9.64
N ALA A 249 -5.00 -8.86 -9.96
CA ALA A 249 -4.28 -8.69 -11.20
C ALA A 249 -3.13 -9.73 -11.27
N MET A 250 -3.24 -10.70 -12.18
CA MET A 250 -2.24 -11.77 -12.34
C MET A 250 -0.87 -11.21 -12.68
N PRO A 251 0.18 -11.42 -11.88
CA PRO A 251 1.54 -11.16 -12.32
C PRO A 251 1.91 -12.14 -13.43
N LEU A 252 2.22 -11.63 -14.63
CA LEU A 252 2.60 -12.45 -15.78
C LEU A 252 4.02 -13.01 -15.67
N ARG A 253 4.84 -12.46 -14.79
CA ARG A 253 6.21 -12.89 -14.57
C ARG A 253 6.63 -12.65 -13.14
N ARG A 254 6.52 -13.65 -12.33
CA ARG A 254 7.55 -13.93 -11.35
C ARG A 254 7.86 -15.40 -11.50
N GLN A 255 9.13 -15.74 -11.61
CA GLN A 255 9.65 -17.07 -11.32
C GLN A 255 9.39 -17.31 -9.83
N ALA A 256 8.13 -17.36 -9.46
CA ALA A 256 7.77 -17.87 -8.18
C ALA A 256 8.00 -19.37 -8.21
N PRO A 257 8.52 -19.96 -7.16
CA PRO A 257 8.39 -21.40 -6.99
C PRO A 257 6.89 -21.67 -7.13
N SER A 258 6.54 -22.35 -8.19
CA SER A 258 5.23 -22.41 -8.83
C SER A 258 4.07 -22.83 -7.92
N ALA A 259 4.32 -23.54 -6.85
CA ALA A 259 3.30 -24.01 -5.92
C ALA A 259 2.86 -22.97 -4.87
N ALA A 260 3.77 -22.14 -4.36
CA ALA A 260 3.46 -21.25 -3.25
C ALA A 260 2.58 -20.03 -3.66
N VAL A 261 2.78 -19.49 -4.87
CA VAL A 261 2.02 -18.32 -5.35
C VAL A 261 0.63 -18.68 -5.85
N VAL A 262 0.44 -19.89 -6.33
CA VAL A 262 -0.87 -20.40 -6.75
C VAL A 262 -1.78 -20.60 -5.54
N SER A 263 -1.27 -21.21 -4.49
CA SER A 263 -1.96 -21.41 -3.21
C SER A 263 -2.40 -20.11 -2.55
N VAL A 264 -1.62 -19.05 -2.64
CA VAL A 264 -1.88 -17.72 -2.07
C VAL A 264 -3.14 -17.05 -2.63
N LYS A 265 -3.45 -17.24 -3.91
CA LYS A 265 -4.63 -16.60 -4.52
C LYS A 265 -5.94 -17.27 -4.17
N TYR A 266 -5.92 -18.47 -3.65
CA TYR A 266 -7.10 -19.31 -3.44
C TYR A 266 -7.37 -19.63 -1.98
N GLY A 267 -6.36 -19.56 -1.15
CA GLY A 267 -6.50 -19.73 0.30
C GLY A 267 -6.86 -18.43 1.00
N ASP A 268 -7.98 -17.83 0.65
CA ASP A 268 -8.42 -16.55 1.22
C ASP A 268 -8.78 -16.63 2.71
N PHE A 269 -9.10 -17.82 3.22
CA PHE A 269 -9.46 -18.05 4.62
C PHE A 269 -10.53 -17.08 5.17
N GLY A 270 -11.37 -16.53 4.29
CA GLY A 270 -12.41 -15.58 4.66
C GLY A 270 -11.96 -14.12 4.80
N ILE A 271 -10.71 -13.80 4.52
CA ILE A 271 -10.18 -12.44 4.64
C ILE A 271 -10.96 -11.48 3.74
N THR A 272 -11.26 -11.85 2.48
CA THR A 272 -12.02 -10.98 1.56
C THR A 272 -13.45 -10.77 2.06
N GLY A 273 -14.12 -11.79 2.56
CA GLY A 273 -15.48 -11.67 3.10
C GLY A 273 -15.53 -10.77 4.33
N LEU A 274 -14.60 -10.92 5.28
CA LEU A 274 -14.50 -10.04 6.44
C LEU A 274 -14.23 -8.57 6.06
N ARG A 275 -13.34 -8.35 5.10
CA ARG A 275 -13.04 -7.01 4.59
C ARG A 275 -14.29 -6.36 4.00
N ALA A 276 -15.01 -7.11 3.15
CA ALA A 276 -16.25 -6.65 2.53
C ALA A 276 -17.29 -6.26 3.57
N LYS A 277 -17.49 -7.11 4.56
CA LYS A 277 -18.44 -6.91 5.65
C LYS A 277 -18.12 -5.66 6.49
N VAL A 278 -16.88 -5.53 6.94
CA VAL A 278 -16.47 -4.43 7.80
C VAL A 278 -16.49 -3.09 7.06
N ILE A 279 -16.08 -3.06 5.79
CA ILE A 279 -16.11 -1.84 4.98
C ILE A 279 -17.55 -1.36 4.76
N ALA A 280 -18.47 -2.28 4.50
CA ALA A 280 -19.85 -1.93 4.21
C ALA A 280 -20.72 -1.58 5.46
N ARG A 281 -20.25 -1.89 6.66
CA ARG A 281 -21.03 -1.73 7.90
C ARG A 281 -21.40 -0.28 8.23
N PRO A 282 -20.50 0.75 8.17
CA PRO A 282 -20.89 2.14 8.39
C PRO A 282 -21.44 2.80 7.13
N HIS A 283 -22.22 3.84 7.30
CA HIS A 283 -22.66 4.73 6.21
C HIS A 283 -21.52 5.63 5.74
N LEU A 284 -20.56 5.08 4.98
CA LEU A 284 -19.36 5.81 4.58
C LEU A 284 -19.64 7.07 3.75
N GLU A 285 -20.74 7.10 3.01
CA GLU A 285 -21.18 8.29 2.27
C GLU A 285 -21.53 9.50 3.14
N ARG A 286 -21.70 9.31 4.45
CA ARG A 286 -21.94 10.40 5.40
C ARG A 286 -20.67 11.04 5.96
N PHE A 287 -19.51 10.45 5.66
CA PHE A 287 -18.23 10.93 6.14
C PHE A 287 -17.47 11.73 5.07
N ALA A 288 -16.53 12.55 5.50
CA ALA A 288 -15.60 13.20 4.58
C ALA A 288 -14.80 12.14 3.78
N PRO A 289 -14.44 12.41 2.52
CA PRO A 289 -13.76 11.43 1.67
C PRO A 289 -12.51 10.81 2.31
N ASP A 290 -11.67 11.61 2.95
CA ASP A 290 -10.43 11.13 3.59
C ASP A 290 -10.71 10.19 4.76
N VAL A 291 -11.84 10.37 5.47
CA VAL A 291 -12.29 9.48 6.54
C VAL A 291 -12.75 8.15 5.96
N ALA A 292 -13.57 8.19 4.91
CA ALA A 292 -14.05 6.99 4.24
C ALA A 292 -12.90 6.18 3.62
N ILE A 293 -11.92 6.86 3.00
CA ILE A 293 -10.70 6.24 2.47
C ILE A 293 -9.87 5.65 3.60
N GLY A 294 -9.66 6.40 4.68
CA GLY A 294 -8.93 5.93 5.87
C GLY A 294 -9.57 4.68 6.47
N TRP A 295 -10.88 4.68 6.68
CA TRP A 295 -11.63 3.51 7.15
C TRP A 295 -11.46 2.30 6.21
N THR A 296 -11.67 2.53 4.91
CA THR A 296 -11.57 1.46 3.90
C THR A 296 -10.16 0.86 3.84
N TYR A 297 -9.13 1.70 3.93
CA TYR A 297 -7.74 1.25 3.98
C TYR A 297 -7.44 0.50 5.29
N GLY A 298 -7.93 1.02 6.41
CA GLY A 298 -7.79 0.38 7.71
C GLY A 298 -8.45 -1.01 7.75
N ALA A 299 -9.70 -1.12 7.34
CA ALA A 299 -10.43 -2.39 7.32
C ALA A 299 -9.96 -3.32 6.17
N GLY A 300 -9.65 -2.74 5.01
CA GLY A 300 -9.36 -3.51 3.80
C GLY A 300 -7.90 -3.88 3.58
N VAL A 301 -6.94 -3.17 4.16
CA VAL A 301 -5.51 -3.39 3.95
C VAL A 301 -4.79 -3.69 5.27
N LEU A 302 -4.72 -2.73 6.18
CA LEU A 302 -3.96 -2.92 7.42
C LEU A 302 -4.66 -3.84 8.41
N GLY A 303 -6.00 -3.89 8.40
CA GLY A 303 -6.79 -4.72 9.30
C GLY A 303 -6.40 -6.20 9.28
N PRO A 304 -6.48 -6.89 8.13
CA PRO A 304 -6.07 -8.31 8.06
C PRO A 304 -4.59 -8.51 8.41
N VAL A 305 -3.72 -7.59 7.99
CA VAL A 305 -2.27 -7.66 8.25
C VAL A 305 -1.98 -7.57 9.75
N LEU A 306 -2.55 -6.57 10.42
CA LEU A 306 -2.29 -6.33 11.84
C LEU A 306 -3.08 -7.28 12.75
N ALA A 307 -4.26 -7.74 12.34
CA ALA A 307 -4.98 -8.79 13.07
C ALA A 307 -4.18 -10.10 13.09
N GLY A 308 -3.66 -10.54 11.93
CA GLY A 308 -2.79 -11.71 11.85
C GLY A 308 -1.49 -11.52 12.62
N PHE A 309 -0.89 -10.34 12.57
CA PHE A 309 0.30 -10.01 13.35
C PHE A 309 0.04 -10.09 14.87
N ALA A 310 -1.05 -9.49 15.34
CA ALA A 310 -1.42 -9.52 16.77
C ALA A 310 -1.68 -10.95 17.25
N ASP A 311 -2.33 -11.76 16.42
CA ASP A 311 -2.56 -13.18 16.69
C ASP A 311 -1.25 -13.95 16.84
N TRP A 312 -0.33 -13.73 15.91
CA TRP A 312 0.99 -14.35 15.94
C TRP A 312 1.82 -13.90 17.14
N VAL A 313 1.86 -12.59 17.44
CA VAL A 313 2.55 -12.05 18.62
C VAL A 313 2.02 -12.70 19.90
N HIS A 314 0.68 -12.75 20.04
CA HIS A 314 0.06 -13.42 21.18
C HIS A 314 0.57 -14.86 21.34
N GLY A 315 0.56 -15.66 20.27
CA GLY A 315 1.06 -17.04 20.29
C GLY A 315 2.53 -17.12 20.69
N ARG A 316 3.39 -16.26 20.10
CA ARG A 316 4.84 -16.28 20.39
C ARG A 316 5.17 -15.90 21.84
N VAL A 317 4.44 -14.93 22.43
CA VAL A 317 4.66 -14.51 23.81
C VAL A 317 4.17 -15.56 24.80
N VAL A 318 3.02 -16.19 24.51
CA VAL A 318 2.51 -17.32 25.30
C VAL A 318 3.44 -18.53 25.23
N ASP A 319 3.92 -18.89 24.03
CA ASP A 319 4.87 -19.99 23.83
C ASP A 319 6.20 -19.77 24.55
N ALA A 320 6.61 -18.50 24.73
CA ALA A 320 7.80 -18.11 25.46
C ALA A 320 7.59 -18.01 26.98
N ASP A 321 6.39 -18.29 27.48
CA ASP A 321 5.99 -18.18 28.88
C ASP A 321 6.26 -16.78 29.48
N LEU A 322 5.98 -15.74 28.67
CA LEU A 322 6.15 -14.35 29.08
C LEU A 322 4.78 -13.72 29.44
N PRO A 323 4.70 -12.95 30.54
CA PRO A 323 3.44 -12.38 31.00
C PRO A 323 3.00 -11.15 30.21
N THR A 324 3.92 -10.49 29.50
CA THR A 324 3.63 -9.20 28.86
C THR A 324 4.31 -9.05 27.50
N ALA A 325 3.53 -8.59 26.52
CA ALA A 325 4.01 -8.09 25.24
C ALA A 325 4.25 -6.57 25.35
N TRP A 326 5.48 -6.12 25.21
CA TRP A 326 5.85 -4.72 25.28
C TRP A 326 5.92 -4.11 23.89
N CYS A 327 4.90 -3.34 23.52
CA CYS A 327 4.77 -2.74 22.19
C CYS A 327 5.47 -1.39 22.15
N MET A 328 6.51 -1.28 21.30
CA MET A 328 7.34 -0.08 21.24
C MET A 328 6.58 1.10 20.64
N MET A 329 6.54 2.21 21.35
CA MET A 329 5.94 3.46 20.86
C MET A 329 6.79 3.98 19.69
N ARG A 330 6.18 4.58 18.65
CA ARG A 330 4.87 5.26 18.53
C ARG A 330 3.72 4.35 18.05
N GLU A 331 4.03 3.27 17.37
CA GLU A 331 3.03 2.32 16.83
C GLU A 331 2.47 1.42 17.95
N GLY A 332 3.18 1.35 19.05
CA GLY A 332 2.92 0.45 20.15
C GLY A 332 1.57 0.61 20.83
N GLU A 333 0.93 1.79 20.76
CA GLU A 333 -0.42 1.98 21.31
C GLU A 333 -1.45 1.13 20.56
N LEU A 334 -1.42 1.18 19.23
CA LEU A 334 -2.30 0.35 18.40
C LEU A 334 -1.98 -1.13 18.55
N LEU A 335 -0.69 -1.50 18.52
CA LEU A 335 -0.26 -2.91 18.63
C LEU A 335 -0.64 -3.51 19.97
N ALA A 336 -0.48 -2.78 21.08
CA ALA A 336 -0.85 -3.24 22.40
C ALA A 336 -2.37 -3.48 22.52
N ASP A 337 -3.19 -2.57 22.00
CA ASP A 337 -4.64 -2.75 21.93
C ASP A 337 -5.02 -4.01 21.15
N LEU A 338 -4.43 -4.22 19.97
CA LEU A 338 -4.74 -5.39 19.13
C LEU A 338 -4.31 -6.71 19.78
N VAL A 339 -3.13 -6.78 20.39
CA VAL A 339 -2.66 -8.00 21.10
C VAL A 339 -3.49 -8.24 22.36
N GLY A 340 -3.83 -7.17 23.10
CA GLY A 340 -4.67 -7.25 24.30
C GLY A 340 -6.06 -7.83 24.01
N ARG A 341 -6.69 -7.42 22.88
CA ARG A 341 -7.99 -7.99 22.45
C ARG A 341 -7.91 -9.49 22.16
N VAL A 342 -6.83 -9.93 21.52
CA VAL A 342 -6.60 -11.38 21.32
C VAL A 342 -6.50 -12.11 22.66
N ALA A 343 -5.73 -11.55 23.58
CA ALA A 343 -5.52 -12.13 24.90
C ALA A 343 -6.82 -12.21 25.72
N GLU A 344 -7.66 -11.17 25.63
CA GLU A 344 -8.96 -11.11 26.31
C GLU A 344 -9.91 -12.19 25.78
N VAL A 345 -10.08 -12.28 24.44
CA VAL A 345 -10.99 -13.28 23.80
C VAL A 345 -10.53 -14.71 24.12
N ARG A 346 -9.24 -14.97 24.15
CA ARG A 346 -8.66 -16.29 24.43
C ARG A 346 -8.47 -16.57 25.93
N ARG A 347 -8.72 -15.57 26.77
CA ARG A 347 -8.53 -15.67 28.23
C ARG A 347 -7.16 -16.21 28.62
N SER A 348 -6.12 -15.78 27.91
CA SER A 348 -4.75 -16.29 28.09
C SER A 348 -4.04 -15.73 29.33
N GLY A 349 -4.53 -14.61 29.88
CA GLY A 349 -3.85 -13.89 30.98
C GLY A 349 -2.65 -13.06 30.51
N LEU A 350 -2.32 -13.05 29.21
CA LEU A 350 -1.28 -12.20 28.66
C LEU A 350 -1.69 -10.73 28.75
N ASP A 351 -0.77 -9.89 29.22
CA ASP A 351 -0.90 -8.43 29.17
C ASP A 351 -0.20 -7.86 27.93
N ALA A 352 -0.67 -6.75 27.39
CA ALA A 352 -0.03 -6.05 26.29
C ALA A 352 0.01 -4.55 26.60
N ARG A 353 1.21 -3.98 26.59
CA ARG A 353 1.42 -2.59 27.03
C ARG A 353 2.31 -1.81 26.07
N PRO A 354 2.02 -0.51 25.86
CA PRO A 354 2.96 0.38 25.19
C PRO A 354 4.23 0.55 26.03
N LEU A 355 5.38 0.63 25.34
CA LEU A 355 6.68 0.89 25.96
C LEU A 355 7.34 2.09 25.27
N TRP A 356 7.63 3.16 26.02
CA TRP A 356 8.25 4.37 25.51
C TRP A 356 9.71 4.11 25.15
N LEU A 357 9.97 3.80 23.92
CA LEU A 357 11.32 3.67 23.34
C LEU A 357 11.34 4.37 21.98
N SER A 358 12.46 4.97 21.65
CA SER A 358 12.72 5.52 20.31
C SER A 358 14.14 5.23 19.88
N ARG A 359 14.41 5.33 18.59
CA ARG A 359 15.80 5.26 18.08
C ARG A 359 16.69 6.29 18.76
N HIS A 360 16.17 7.51 18.99
CA HIS A 360 16.90 8.61 19.59
C HIS A 360 17.37 8.27 21.01
N VAL A 361 16.46 7.96 21.92
CA VAL A 361 16.80 7.71 23.31
C VAL A 361 17.67 6.47 23.48
N THR A 362 17.41 5.40 22.72
CA THR A 362 18.20 4.17 22.81
C THR A 362 19.58 4.32 22.19
N ALA A 363 19.72 5.02 21.05
CA ALA A 363 21.01 5.24 20.40
C ALA A 363 21.93 6.13 21.25
N ARG A 364 21.39 7.23 21.79
CA ARG A 364 22.14 8.10 22.69
C ARG A 364 22.59 7.36 23.96
N ALA A 365 21.72 6.58 24.58
CA ALA A 365 22.03 5.82 25.79
C ALA A 365 23.02 4.65 25.56
N ALA A 366 23.14 4.14 24.32
CA ALA A 366 23.99 3.02 23.97
C ALA A 366 25.47 3.38 23.78
N LEU A 367 25.81 4.65 23.56
CA LEU A 367 27.19 5.09 23.36
C LEU A 367 28.07 4.78 24.58
N ALA A 368 29.22 4.17 24.33
CA ALA A 368 30.14 3.76 25.38
C ALA A 368 31.61 4.16 25.13
N ARG A 369 32.00 4.38 23.85
CA ARG A 369 33.35 4.72 23.44
C ARG A 369 33.44 6.08 22.76
N ALA A 370 32.36 6.54 22.13
CA ALA A 370 32.28 7.71 21.27
C ALA A 370 33.43 7.75 20.25
N ASP A 371 33.72 6.60 19.64
CA ASP A 371 34.67 6.42 18.56
C ASP A 371 34.02 6.61 17.17
N ASP A 372 34.84 6.50 16.12
CA ASP A 372 34.40 6.67 14.73
C ASP A 372 33.23 5.75 14.37
N GLU A 373 33.32 4.45 14.78
CA GLU A 373 32.29 3.45 14.49
C GLU A 373 30.96 3.75 15.17
N GLU A 374 30.97 4.05 16.48
CA GLU A 374 29.75 4.37 17.23
C GLU A 374 29.10 5.66 16.71
N LEU A 375 29.89 6.69 16.44
CA LEU A 375 29.36 7.97 15.95
C LEU A 375 28.77 7.85 14.53
N ARG A 376 29.43 7.13 13.61
CA ARG A 376 28.90 6.86 12.27
C ARG A 376 27.63 6.02 12.31
N SER A 377 27.53 5.08 13.24
CA SER A 377 26.33 4.24 13.37
C SER A 377 25.05 5.04 13.64
N LEU A 378 25.17 6.24 14.18
CA LEU A 378 24.05 7.14 14.39
C LEU A 378 23.57 7.83 13.10
N LEU A 379 24.35 7.79 12.03
CA LEU A 379 24.03 8.38 10.73
C LEU A 379 23.38 7.37 9.77
N VAL A 380 23.29 6.10 10.14
CA VAL A 380 22.62 5.08 9.32
C VAL A 380 21.10 5.30 9.41
N ARG A 381 20.55 6.12 8.51
CA ARG A 381 19.15 6.57 8.50
C ARG A 381 18.66 6.79 7.09
N ARG A 382 17.34 6.94 7.00
CA ARG A 382 16.67 7.30 5.74
C ARG A 382 16.93 8.75 5.34
N LEU A 383 16.84 9.68 6.29
CA LEU A 383 17.19 11.09 6.08
C LEU A 383 18.43 11.44 6.90
N SER A 384 19.42 12.05 6.27
CA SER A 384 20.61 12.54 6.94
C SER A 384 20.29 13.82 7.74
N PRO A 385 20.65 13.90 9.04
CA PRO A 385 20.45 15.09 9.83
C PRO A 385 21.36 16.23 9.35
N THR A 386 21.04 17.47 9.71
CA THR A 386 22.03 18.55 9.62
C THR A 386 23.13 18.37 10.67
N VAL A 387 24.29 18.99 10.47
CA VAL A 387 25.41 18.96 11.44
C VAL A 387 24.95 19.48 12.79
N GLY A 388 24.22 20.61 12.84
CA GLY A 388 23.69 21.17 14.09
C GLY A 388 22.78 20.23 14.82
N ARG A 389 21.89 19.55 14.10
CA ARG A 389 20.97 18.55 14.69
C ARG A 389 21.72 17.32 15.17
N TYR A 390 22.71 16.84 14.41
CA TYR A 390 23.53 15.72 14.82
C TYR A 390 24.28 16.01 16.12
N LEU A 391 24.85 17.22 16.28
CA LEU A 391 25.49 17.67 17.53
C LEU A 391 24.49 17.71 18.69
N THR A 392 23.31 18.30 18.49
CA THR A 392 22.24 18.33 19.49
C THR A 392 21.86 16.94 19.96
N ASN A 393 21.76 15.97 19.05
CA ASN A 393 21.45 14.57 19.35
C ASN A 393 22.53 13.92 20.23
N LEU A 394 23.80 14.35 20.09
CA LEU A 394 24.90 13.93 20.95
C LEU A 394 24.96 14.68 22.31
N GLY A 395 24.08 15.65 22.52
CA GLY A 395 24.08 16.52 23.70
C GLY A 395 25.12 17.63 23.64
N LEU A 396 25.57 18.01 22.43
CA LEU A 396 26.53 19.08 22.19
C LEU A 396 25.83 20.32 21.65
N SER A 397 26.35 21.47 22.01
CA SER A 397 26.01 22.75 21.40
C SER A 397 27.08 23.19 20.38
N LEU A 398 26.71 24.03 19.43
CA LEU A 398 27.66 24.62 18.51
C LEU A 398 28.73 25.52 19.19
N ALA A 399 28.52 25.88 20.45
CA ALA A 399 29.51 26.61 21.24
C ALA A 399 30.67 25.70 21.68
N GLU A 400 30.41 24.40 21.85
CA GLU A 400 31.41 23.39 22.23
C GLU A 400 32.27 22.92 21.04
N VAL A 401 31.77 23.13 19.79
CA VAL A 401 32.46 22.82 18.55
C VAL A 401 32.38 24.01 17.57
N PRO A 402 33.01 25.15 17.91
CA PRO A 402 32.86 26.40 17.17
C PRO A 402 33.31 26.32 15.70
N ASP A 403 34.24 25.41 15.40
CA ASP A 403 34.74 25.17 14.04
C ASP A 403 33.65 24.64 13.08
N LEU A 404 32.60 23.99 13.62
CA LEU A 404 31.50 23.45 12.85
C LEU A 404 30.32 24.41 12.70
N ARG A 405 30.37 25.59 13.29
CA ARG A 405 29.27 26.60 13.27
C ARG A 405 28.85 26.97 11.85
N GLY A 406 29.81 27.18 10.97
CA GLY A 406 29.55 27.53 9.56
C GLY A 406 28.96 26.36 8.72
N ARG A 407 28.86 25.17 9.30
CA ARG A 407 28.31 23.98 8.65
C ARG A 407 27.02 23.47 9.31
N ALA A 408 26.50 24.19 10.29
CA ALA A 408 25.40 23.74 11.14
C ALA A 408 24.16 23.28 10.34
N ASP A 409 23.85 23.98 9.25
CA ASP A 409 22.67 23.70 8.43
C ASP A 409 22.93 22.72 7.27
N ARG A 410 24.19 22.27 7.09
CA ARG A 410 24.51 21.27 6.07
C ARG A 410 24.07 19.87 6.49
N ARG A 411 23.45 19.13 5.56
CA ARG A 411 23.08 17.72 5.79
C ARG A 411 24.31 16.82 5.77
N MET A 412 24.35 15.83 6.66
CA MET A 412 25.41 14.84 6.78
C MET A 412 25.21 13.67 5.82
N ASP A 413 24.98 13.98 4.55
CA ASP A 413 24.80 13.05 3.43
C ASP A 413 26.00 13.08 2.45
N ASP A 414 26.94 14.00 2.67
CA ASP A 414 28.23 14.08 1.96
C ASP A 414 29.30 13.34 2.76
N PRO A 415 29.91 12.27 2.22
CA PRO A 415 30.96 11.51 2.90
C PRO A 415 32.11 12.37 3.41
N GLY A 416 32.54 13.38 2.64
CA GLY A 416 33.62 14.29 3.05
C GLY A 416 33.22 15.14 4.25
N LEU A 417 31.98 15.63 4.33
CA LEU A 417 31.48 16.35 5.48
C LEU A 417 31.32 15.42 6.70
N VAL A 418 30.87 14.19 6.49
CA VAL A 418 30.78 13.18 7.57
C VAL A 418 32.18 12.92 8.14
N ASP A 419 33.18 12.71 7.30
CA ASP A 419 34.56 12.49 7.74
C ASP A 419 35.12 13.69 8.51
N GLU A 420 34.86 14.89 8.03
CA GLU A 420 35.27 16.12 8.71
C GLU A 420 34.64 16.25 10.11
N VAL A 421 33.31 16.08 10.21
CA VAL A 421 32.56 16.21 11.47
C VAL A 421 32.98 15.12 12.45
N ILE A 422 32.96 13.84 12.03
CA ILE A 422 33.31 12.72 12.90
C ILE A 422 34.79 12.83 13.33
N GLY A 423 35.70 13.12 12.41
CA GLY A 423 37.12 13.32 12.72
C GLY A 423 37.35 14.42 13.75
N ARG A 424 36.57 15.52 13.68
CA ARG A 424 36.63 16.60 14.66
C ARG A 424 36.12 16.18 16.05
N LEU A 425 35.01 15.41 16.10
CA LEU A 425 34.45 14.92 17.37
C LEU A 425 35.37 13.90 18.05
N VAL A 426 35.90 12.94 17.29
CA VAL A 426 36.81 11.91 17.78
C VAL A 426 38.19 12.48 18.15
N GLY A 427 38.67 13.46 17.41
CA GLY A 427 39.99 14.07 17.61
C GLY A 427 40.13 14.99 18.82
N CYS A 428 39.00 15.28 19.53
CA CYS A 428 39.02 16.15 20.69
C CYS A 428 38.56 15.41 21.95
N ASP A 429 39.49 15.08 22.84
CA ASP A 429 39.21 14.33 24.08
C ASP A 429 38.15 15.01 24.97
N GLN A 430 38.12 16.35 25.03
CA GLN A 430 37.14 17.08 25.80
C GLN A 430 35.73 16.89 25.23
N VAL A 431 35.58 16.93 23.90
CA VAL A 431 34.30 16.72 23.22
C VAL A 431 33.86 15.27 23.41
N ARG A 432 34.75 14.31 23.25
CA ARG A 432 34.44 12.89 23.48
C ARG A 432 33.98 12.64 24.92
N LEU A 433 34.69 13.18 25.92
CA LEU A 433 34.31 13.07 27.32
C LEU A 433 32.91 13.68 27.58
N ARG A 434 32.60 14.80 26.94
CA ARG A 434 31.28 15.44 27.03
C ARG A 434 30.20 14.55 26.46
N ILE A 435 30.38 13.96 25.25
CA ILE A 435 29.46 12.98 24.66
C ILE A 435 29.22 11.80 25.59
N LEU A 436 30.28 11.22 26.15
CA LEU A 436 30.17 10.06 27.05
C LEU A 436 29.45 10.40 28.35
N THR A 437 29.67 11.60 28.89
CA THR A 437 28.97 12.08 30.09
C THR A 437 27.47 12.20 29.84
N GLU A 438 27.08 12.83 28.75
CA GLU A 438 25.68 12.96 28.33
C GLU A 438 25.03 11.61 28.07
N SER A 439 25.76 10.71 27.42
CA SER A 439 25.30 9.35 27.13
C SER A 439 25.07 8.54 28.41
N ALA A 440 25.99 8.65 29.39
CA ALA A 440 25.83 7.98 30.68
C ALA A 440 24.64 8.52 31.47
N ALA A 441 24.41 9.84 31.44
CA ALA A 441 23.22 10.44 32.05
C ALA A 441 21.92 9.99 31.38
N ALA A 442 21.86 9.99 30.04
CA ALA A 442 20.70 9.50 29.29
C ALA A 442 20.44 8.00 29.57
N ARG A 443 21.48 7.19 29.64
CA ARG A 443 21.40 5.77 30.01
C ARG A 443 20.82 5.58 31.41
N ALA A 444 21.28 6.36 32.37
CA ALA A 444 20.77 6.29 33.74
C ALA A 444 19.27 6.63 33.82
N ARG A 445 18.81 7.64 33.10
CA ARG A 445 17.37 8.00 33.01
C ARG A 445 16.55 6.91 32.34
N LEU A 446 17.00 6.40 31.19
CA LEU A 446 16.34 5.28 30.49
C LEU A 446 16.24 4.03 31.36
N LEU A 447 17.31 3.64 32.06
CA LEU A 447 17.28 2.47 32.94
C LEU A 447 16.36 2.67 34.13
N ARG A 448 16.22 3.88 34.66
CA ARG A 448 15.27 4.19 35.74
C ARG A 448 13.83 3.99 35.24
N TYR A 449 13.50 4.50 34.06
CA TYR A 449 12.22 4.27 33.42
C TYR A 449 11.95 2.77 33.22
N LEU A 450 12.89 2.02 32.65
CA LEU A 450 12.73 0.60 32.40
C LEU A 450 12.52 -0.19 33.70
N ARG A 451 13.31 0.06 34.74
CA ARG A 451 13.13 -0.59 36.01
C ARG A 451 11.76 -0.35 36.65
N SER A 452 11.25 0.88 36.55
CA SER A 452 9.92 1.21 37.08
C SER A 452 8.77 0.61 36.24
N THR A 453 9.00 0.35 34.99
CA THR A 453 7.94 -0.08 34.01
C THR A 453 7.94 -1.59 33.80
N ILE A 454 9.11 -2.17 33.52
CA ILE A 454 9.24 -3.61 33.22
C ILE A 454 9.91 -4.42 34.36
N GLY A 455 10.53 -3.76 35.31
CA GLY A 455 11.36 -4.42 36.33
C GLY A 455 12.70 -4.91 35.74
N GLU A 456 13.19 -6.02 36.31
CA GLU A 456 14.41 -6.71 35.83
C GLU A 456 14.10 -8.21 35.59
N PRO A 457 13.20 -8.54 34.65
CA PRO A 457 12.88 -9.93 34.30
C PRO A 457 14.05 -10.58 33.54
N GLU A 458 14.07 -11.91 33.49
CA GLU A 458 15.05 -12.66 32.71
C GLU A 458 14.95 -12.36 31.18
N ALA A 459 13.72 -12.21 30.69
CA ALA A 459 13.45 -11.88 29.30
C ALA A 459 12.26 -10.95 29.13
N VAL A 460 12.28 -10.17 28.05
CA VAL A 460 11.18 -9.27 27.65
C VAL A 460 10.86 -9.46 26.18
N ALA A 461 9.56 -9.55 25.83
CA ALA A 461 9.09 -9.51 24.46
C ALA A 461 8.89 -8.06 24.02
N LEU A 462 9.59 -7.65 22.97
CA LEU A 462 9.48 -6.33 22.33
C LEU A 462 8.75 -6.48 21.00
N VAL A 463 7.66 -5.74 20.83
CA VAL A 463 6.81 -5.80 19.63
C VAL A 463 6.92 -4.49 18.85
N ASP A 464 7.12 -4.58 17.51
CA ASP A 464 7.25 -3.41 16.64
C ASP A 464 6.86 -3.77 15.19
N LEU A 465 6.64 -2.77 14.36
CA LEU A 465 6.46 -3.00 12.92
C LEU A 465 7.75 -3.45 12.24
N GLY A 466 8.88 -2.90 12.59
CA GLY A 466 10.16 -3.33 12.00
C GLY A 466 11.20 -2.21 11.96
N TRP A 467 12.16 -2.22 11.08
CA TRP A 467 12.50 -3.20 10.02
C TRP A 467 13.82 -3.91 10.33
N GLY A 468 14.73 -3.19 10.93
CA GLY A 468 16.09 -3.66 11.18
C GLY A 468 16.41 -3.96 12.63
N ALA A 469 15.44 -3.95 13.57
CA ALA A 469 15.64 -4.17 15.01
C ALA A 469 16.68 -3.23 15.68
N THR A 470 16.76 -1.97 15.23
CA THR A 470 17.77 -1.00 15.72
C THR A 470 17.54 -0.63 17.18
N ILE A 471 16.28 -0.43 17.59
CA ILE A 471 15.94 -0.11 19.00
C ILE A 471 16.34 -1.28 19.90
N GLN A 472 16.01 -2.50 19.51
CA GLN A 472 16.37 -3.70 20.27
C GLN A 472 17.89 -3.84 20.42
N ARG A 473 18.66 -3.66 19.33
CA ARG A 473 20.12 -3.69 19.37
C ARG A 473 20.71 -2.66 20.34
N ASN A 474 20.21 -1.42 20.24
CA ASN A 474 20.68 -0.35 21.12
C ASN A 474 20.32 -0.63 22.59
N LEU A 475 19.11 -1.16 22.85
CA LEU A 475 18.68 -1.54 24.19
C LEU A 475 19.54 -2.68 24.78
N ALA A 476 19.83 -3.70 23.96
CA ALA A 476 20.75 -4.77 24.38
C ALA A 476 22.14 -4.22 24.71
N ARG A 477 22.64 -3.23 23.94
CA ARG A 477 23.89 -2.55 24.25
C ARG A 477 23.79 -1.73 25.55
N VAL A 478 22.68 -1.04 25.80
CA VAL A 478 22.42 -0.35 27.07
C VAL A 478 22.47 -1.32 28.26
N PHE A 479 21.82 -2.48 28.14
CA PHE A 479 21.85 -3.52 29.18
C PHE A 479 23.26 -4.07 29.41
N GLN A 480 23.99 -4.37 28.33
CA GLN A 480 25.35 -4.83 28.38
C GLN A 480 26.28 -3.84 29.12
N VAL A 481 26.22 -2.55 28.75
CA VAL A 481 27.04 -1.49 29.36
C VAL A 481 26.66 -1.29 30.84
N ALA A 482 25.40 -1.48 31.19
CA ALA A 482 24.91 -1.34 32.56
C ALA A 482 25.01 -2.62 33.44
N GLY A 483 25.43 -3.75 32.87
CA GLY A 483 25.49 -5.03 33.56
C GLY A 483 24.12 -5.63 33.88
N VAL A 484 23.08 -5.29 33.11
CA VAL A 484 21.72 -5.84 33.25
C VAL A 484 21.61 -7.14 32.43
N ALA A 485 21.13 -8.21 33.10
CA ALA A 485 21.08 -9.55 32.50
C ALA A 485 19.82 -9.85 31.68
N THR A 486 18.87 -8.92 31.59
CA THR A 486 17.61 -9.09 30.83
C THR A 486 17.86 -9.32 29.35
N ARG A 487 17.32 -10.43 28.81
CA ARG A 487 17.33 -10.74 27.39
C ARG A 487 16.14 -10.09 26.68
N THR A 488 16.30 -9.76 25.41
CA THR A 488 15.22 -9.21 24.58
C THR A 488 14.81 -10.19 23.48
N ILE A 489 13.52 -10.43 23.33
CA ILE A 489 12.92 -11.17 22.23
C ILE A 489 12.19 -10.16 21.37
N GLY A 490 12.68 -9.91 20.16
CA GLY A 490 12.07 -8.95 19.22
C GLY A 490 11.07 -9.64 18.31
N LEU A 491 9.83 -9.17 18.30
CA LEU A 491 8.73 -9.65 17.46
C LEU A 491 8.30 -8.53 16.53
N TYR A 492 8.54 -8.71 15.23
CA TYR A 492 8.37 -7.69 14.22
C TYR A 492 7.35 -8.09 13.15
N LEU A 493 6.60 -7.12 12.61
CA LEU A 493 5.78 -7.38 11.43
C LEU A 493 6.66 -7.84 10.25
N ALA A 494 7.79 -7.16 10.04
CA ALA A 494 8.76 -7.50 9.00
C ALA A 494 10.18 -7.13 9.42
N THR A 495 11.16 -7.94 8.99
CA THR A 495 12.58 -7.68 9.22
C THR A 495 13.38 -7.70 7.92
N ASN A 496 14.29 -6.75 7.74
CA ASN A 496 15.20 -6.66 6.60
C ASN A 496 16.53 -7.37 6.85
N ASP A 497 17.44 -7.34 5.88
CA ASP A 497 18.75 -8.01 5.93
C ASP A 497 19.62 -7.58 7.12
N SER A 498 19.46 -6.35 7.63
CA SER A 498 20.17 -5.90 8.83
C SER A 498 19.88 -6.75 10.06
N SER A 499 18.74 -7.44 10.10
CA SER A 499 18.40 -8.34 11.20
C SER A 499 19.28 -9.58 11.24
N VAL A 500 19.83 -10.01 10.10
CA VAL A 500 20.71 -11.20 10.01
C VAL A 500 21.97 -10.98 10.84
N SER A 501 22.70 -9.88 10.59
CA SER A 501 23.93 -9.59 11.37
C SER A 501 23.63 -9.46 12.85
N ARG A 502 22.51 -8.83 13.22
CA ARG A 502 22.10 -8.67 14.63
C ARG A 502 21.73 -9.98 15.30
N SER A 503 21.12 -10.89 14.56
CA SER A 503 20.87 -12.26 15.05
C SER A 503 22.18 -13.04 15.25
N LEU A 504 23.17 -12.85 14.36
CA LEU A 504 24.50 -13.41 14.51
C LEU A 504 25.23 -12.82 15.75
N ASP A 505 24.95 -11.56 16.10
CA ASP A 505 25.44 -10.92 17.33
C ASP A 505 24.71 -11.40 18.60
N GLY A 506 23.80 -12.36 18.47
CA GLY A 506 23.12 -13.02 19.58
C GLY A 506 21.75 -12.43 19.96
N LEU A 507 21.17 -11.53 19.13
CA LEU A 507 19.82 -11.05 19.39
C LEU A 507 18.76 -12.04 18.88
N HIS A 508 17.72 -12.27 19.68
CA HIS A 508 16.56 -13.03 19.26
C HIS A 508 15.60 -12.11 18.49
N ILE A 509 15.49 -12.31 17.17
CA ILE A 509 14.68 -11.48 16.28
C ILE A 509 13.80 -12.37 15.41
N GLU A 510 12.49 -12.16 15.46
CA GLU A 510 11.51 -12.87 14.65
C GLU A 510 10.64 -11.90 13.86
N GLY A 511 10.43 -12.19 12.57
CA GLY A 511 9.52 -11.45 11.69
C GLY A 511 8.30 -12.28 11.31
N TYR A 512 7.13 -11.65 11.34
CA TYR A 512 5.86 -12.31 10.98
C TYR A 512 5.70 -12.51 9.49
N LEU A 513 5.64 -11.43 8.70
CA LEU A 513 5.45 -11.50 7.25
C LEU A 513 6.77 -11.77 6.53
N ILE A 514 7.82 -11.09 6.92
CA ILE A 514 9.14 -11.11 6.30
C ILE A 514 10.16 -11.35 7.40
N GLN A 515 10.95 -12.41 7.25
CA GLN A 515 12.00 -12.78 8.17
C GLN A 515 13.37 -12.64 7.49
N ASN A 516 14.27 -11.81 8.07
CA ASN A 516 15.63 -11.63 7.56
C ASN A 516 15.67 -11.22 6.06
N GLY A 517 14.79 -10.31 5.66
CA GLY A 517 14.69 -9.88 4.28
C GLY A 517 14.05 -10.88 3.32
N GLN A 518 13.46 -11.98 3.81
CA GLN A 518 12.87 -13.00 2.95
C GLN A 518 11.34 -13.09 3.08
N PRO A 519 10.61 -13.11 1.97
CA PRO A 519 11.11 -13.10 0.58
C PRO A 519 11.61 -11.72 0.15
N GLU A 520 12.75 -11.69 -0.54
CA GLU A 520 13.49 -10.49 -0.95
C GLU A 520 12.60 -9.50 -1.74
N TRP A 521 11.85 -9.98 -2.71
CA TRP A 521 10.94 -9.14 -3.49
C TRP A 521 9.89 -8.41 -2.63
N ALA A 522 9.49 -8.97 -1.50
CA ALA A 522 8.50 -8.34 -0.63
C ALA A 522 9.13 -7.22 0.19
N ILE A 523 10.33 -7.45 0.74
CA ILE A 523 11.01 -6.42 1.52
C ILE A 523 11.46 -5.25 0.65
N ASP A 524 11.89 -5.50 -0.58
CA ASP A 524 12.31 -4.45 -1.51
C ASP A 524 11.14 -3.52 -1.88
N GLU A 525 9.98 -4.07 -2.13
CA GLU A 525 8.81 -3.29 -2.52
C GLU A 525 8.12 -2.62 -1.32
N ILE A 526 7.88 -3.34 -0.22
CA ILE A 526 7.25 -2.79 0.98
C ILE A 526 8.21 -1.83 1.70
N GLY A 527 9.47 -2.25 1.85
CA GLY A 527 10.51 -1.48 2.52
C GLY A 527 10.94 -0.21 1.79
N ARG A 528 10.49 -0.02 0.54
CA ARG A 528 10.74 1.21 -0.20
C ARG A 528 9.92 2.39 0.31
N SER A 529 8.70 2.15 0.79
CA SER A 529 7.79 3.20 1.26
C SER A 529 7.06 2.81 2.56
N PRO A 530 7.78 2.40 3.61
CA PRO A 530 7.19 1.96 4.87
C PRO A 530 6.54 3.12 5.62
N GLU A 531 6.86 4.37 5.29
CA GLU A 531 6.33 5.57 5.93
C GLU A 531 4.81 5.62 5.88
N VAL A 532 4.19 5.09 4.82
CA VAL A 532 2.73 5.01 4.70
C VAL A 532 2.15 4.13 5.81
N ILE A 533 2.77 2.96 6.05
CA ILE A 533 2.34 2.00 7.06
C ILE A 533 2.62 2.54 8.47
N GLU A 534 3.84 3.02 8.69
CA GLU A 534 4.26 3.61 9.96
C GLU A 534 3.33 4.75 10.35
N GLN A 535 3.13 5.73 9.44
CA GLN A 535 2.26 6.87 9.72
C GLN A 535 0.81 6.48 10.02
N ALA A 536 0.28 5.47 9.34
CA ALA A 536 -1.07 4.96 9.60
C ALA A 536 -1.22 4.34 11.01
N CYS A 537 -0.16 3.70 11.51
CA CYS A 537 -0.16 3.03 12.82
C CYS A 537 0.27 3.94 13.99
N LEU A 538 0.91 5.11 13.71
CA LEU A 538 1.42 6.00 14.74
C LEU A 538 0.31 6.55 15.64
N ALA A 539 0.59 6.58 16.94
CA ALA A 539 -0.17 7.36 17.90
C ALA A 539 -0.20 8.85 17.53
N THR A 540 -1.14 9.59 18.12
CA THR A 540 -1.26 11.04 17.90
C THR A 540 -0.35 11.85 18.83
N THR A 541 0.38 11.19 19.71
CA THR A 541 1.36 11.77 20.63
C THR A 541 2.73 11.91 19.97
N GLY A 542 3.56 12.84 20.47
CA GLY A 542 4.93 13.03 20.00
C GLY A 542 5.83 11.82 20.32
N SER A 543 7.02 11.80 19.74
CA SER A 543 8.05 10.80 20.00
C SER A 543 8.76 11.07 21.34
N VAL A 544 9.16 10.01 22.05
CA VAL A 544 10.00 10.18 23.23
C VAL A 544 11.41 10.62 22.83
N ILE A 545 11.86 11.74 23.40
CA ILE A 545 13.18 12.34 23.15
C ILE A 545 14.13 12.24 24.34
N ASP A 546 13.61 12.06 25.54
CA ASP A 546 14.39 11.82 26.76
C ASP A 546 13.47 11.29 27.88
N PHE A 547 14.02 11.07 29.05
CA PHE A 547 13.29 10.81 30.28
C PHE A 547 13.71 11.83 31.34
N ASP A 548 12.78 12.22 32.21
CA ASP A 548 13.09 13.09 33.34
C ASP A 548 13.79 12.32 34.49
N GLU A 549 14.17 13.04 35.54
CA GLU A 549 14.81 12.46 36.70
C GLU A 549 13.92 11.48 37.50
N LYS A 550 12.62 11.49 37.25
CA LYS A 550 11.66 10.56 37.84
C LYS A 550 11.37 9.33 36.97
N GLY A 551 11.89 9.33 35.72
CA GLY A 551 11.65 8.29 34.72
C GLY A 551 10.38 8.50 33.92
N ALA A 552 9.78 9.69 33.91
CA ALA A 552 8.68 10.00 33.02
C ALA A 552 9.21 10.35 31.60
N ALA A 553 8.49 9.89 30.57
CA ALA A 553 8.86 10.18 29.18
C ALA A 553 8.71 11.67 28.87
N VAL A 554 9.74 12.26 28.27
CA VAL A 554 9.73 13.60 27.70
C VAL A 554 9.49 13.45 26.21
N LEU A 555 8.38 14.02 25.72
CA LEU A 555 7.98 13.92 24.33
C LEU A 555 8.38 15.17 23.56
N ASP A 556 8.58 15.03 22.27
CA ASP A 556 8.66 16.18 21.37
C ASP A 556 7.30 16.88 21.27
N ASN A 557 7.32 18.14 20.80
CA ASN A 557 6.11 18.95 20.66
C ASN A 557 5.46 18.79 19.27
N SER A 558 5.88 17.82 18.47
CA SER A 558 5.37 17.68 17.14
C SER A 558 3.96 17.07 17.15
N VAL A 559 2.98 17.88 16.77
CA VAL A 559 1.57 17.45 16.64
C VAL A 559 1.20 17.41 15.17
N PRO A 560 0.70 16.26 14.65
CA PRO A 560 0.20 16.20 13.29
C PRO A 560 -0.95 17.19 13.05
N PRO A 561 -1.14 17.69 11.80
CA PRO A 561 -2.30 18.50 11.45
C PRO A 561 -3.61 17.78 11.80
N PRO A 562 -4.67 18.49 12.22
CA PRO A 562 -5.95 17.88 12.61
C PRO A 562 -6.55 16.97 11.52
N THR A 563 -6.41 17.32 10.25
CA THR A 563 -6.84 16.52 9.11
C THR A 563 -6.12 15.17 9.05
N GLN A 564 -4.81 15.17 9.25
CA GLN A 564 -4.00 13.96 9.31
C GLN A 564 -4.38 13.09 10.52
N VAL A 565 -4.63 13.70 11.69
CA VAL A 565 -5.09 12.98 12.89
C VAL A 565 -6.42 12.28 12.63
N ILE A 566 -7.39 12.98 12.06
CA ILE A 566 -8.72 12.41 11.75
C ILE A 566 -8.59 11.22 10.78
N SER A 567 -7.81 11.38 9.72
CA SER A 567 -7.58 10.31 8.73
C SER A 567 -6.89 9.10 9.35
N LYS A 568 -5.85 9.29 10.19
CA LYS A 568 -5.18 8.21 10.93
C LYS A 568 -6.13 7.47 11.88
N VAL A 569 -6.93 8.22 12.63
CA VAL A 569 -7.92 7.63 13.54
C VAL A 569 -8.91 6.76 12.76
N ALA A 570 -9.37 7.21 11.58
CA ALA A 570 -10.24 6.41 10.72
C ALA A 570 -9.57 5.10 10.27
N VAL A 571 -8.29 5.15 9.86
CA VAL A 571 -7.52 3.93 9.54
C VAL A 571 -7.47 2.98 10.73
N GLN A 572 -7.07 3.47 11.91
CA GLN A 572 -6.94 2.63 13.10
C GLN A 572 -8.27 2.06 13.58
N GLN A 573 -9.37 2.78 13.43
CA GLN A 573 -10.70 2.26 13.72
C GLN A 573 -11.10 1.16 12.74
N GLY A 574 -10.80 1.31 11.44
CA GLY A 574 -10.99 0.25 10.45
C GLY A 574 -10.23 -1.03 10.80
N VAL A 575 -8.96 -0.89 11.26
CA VAL A 575 -8.15 -2.02 11.74
C VAL A 575 -8.83 -2.71 12.93
N ARG A 576 -9.25 -1.94 13.94
CA ARG A 576 -9.92 -2.49 15.13
C ARG A 576 -11.23 -3.19 14.79
N ALA A 577 -12.00 -2.61 13.89
CA ALA A 577 -13.27 -3.19 13.45
C ALA A 577 -13.06 -4.52 12.75
N LEU A 578 -12.06 -4.63 11.86
CA LEU A 578 -11.75 -5.91 11.22
C LEU A 578 -11.31 -6.95 12.24
N GLN A 579 -10.43 -6.60 13.18
CA GLN A 579 -10.00 -7.54 14.20
C GLN A 579 -11.15 -7.98 15.10
N THR A 580 -12.04 -7.06 15.46
CA THR A 580 -13.24 -7.39 16.26
C THR A 580 -14.09 -8.43 15.54
N GLU A 581 -14.32 -8.25 14.25
CA GLU A 581 -15.10 -9.18 13.45
C GLU A 581 -14.38 -10.52 13.28
N TRP A 582 -13.06 -10.50 13.04
CA TRP A 582 -12.25 -11.72 13.00
C TRP A 582 -12.39 -12.56 14.26
N LEU A 583 -12.24 -11.93 15.43
CA LEU A 583 -12.39 -12.59 16.73
C LEU A 583 -13.84 -13.04 17.01
N ARG A 584 -14.85 -12.30 16.49
CA ARG A 584 -16.26 -12.70 16.57
C ARG A 584 -16.51 -14.00 15.79
N TYR A 585 -15.99 -14.11 14.56
CA TYR A 585 -16.08 -15.33 13.76
C TYR A 585 -15.32 -16.50 14.39
N GLU A 586 -14.13 -16.26 14.95
CA GLU A 586 -13.37 -17.30 15.68
C GLU A 586 -14.20 -17.91 16.83
N ARG A 587 -15.03 -17.11 17.48
CA ARG A 587 -15.82 -17.52 18.64
C ARG A 587 -17.16 -18.17 18.25
N LEU A 588 -17.84 -17.67 17.22
CA LEU A 588 -19.26 -17.95 16.97
C LEU A 588 -19.51 -18.82 15.73
N SER A 589 -18.61 -18.87 14.77
CA SER A 589 -18.81 -19.62 13.55
C SER A 589 -18.29 -21.05 13.68
N SER A 590 -19.13 -22.01 13.34
CA SER A 590 -18.77 -23.45 13.39
C SER A 590 -17.84 -23.89 12.24
N THR A 591 -17.75 -23.09 11.17
CA THR A 591 -16.96 -23.40 9.98
C THR A 591 -15.82 -22.42 9.73
N TRP A 592 -15.68 -21.40 10.58
CA TRP A 592 -14.54 -20.52 10.53
C TRP A 592 -13.26 -21.29 10.89
N THR A 593 -12.44 -21.52 9.88
CA THR A 593 -11.15 -22.16 10.10
C THR A 593 -10.15 -21.07 10.44
N ARG A 594 -9.62 -21.12 11.64
CA ARG A 594 -8.51 -20.25 12.03
C ARG A 594 -7.35 -20.47 11.05
N PRO A 595 -6.88 -19.43 10.36
CA PRO A 595 -5.76 -19.62 9.45
C PRO A 595 -4.56 -20.18 10.19
N ALA A 596 -3.94 -21.21 9.65
CA ALA A 596 -2.67 -21.67 10.18
C ALA A 596 -1.59 -20.62 9.81
N ASP A 597 -0.75 -20.23 10.79
CA ASP A 597 0.25 -19.18 10.73
C ASP A 597 1.02 -19.01 9.43
N ARG A 598 1.23 -20.06 8.68
CA ARG A 598 2.04 -20.04 7.45
C ARG A 598 1.24 -19.94 6.16
N ARG A 599 -0.06 -20.13 6.17
CA ARG A 599 -0.89 -20.17 4.95
C ARG A 599 -1.42 -18.80 4.56
N GLU A 600 -1.74 -17.96 5.51
CA GLU A 600 -2.27 -16.61 5.27
C GLU A 600 -1.18 -15.58 4.94
N ARG A 601 0.04 -15.73 5.48
CA ARG A 601 1.15 -14.77 5.34
C ARG A 601 1.40 -14.33 3.90
N PRO A 602 1.47 -15.22 2.90
CA PRO A 602 1.66 -14.79 1.52
C PRO A 602 0.55 -13.89 1.00
N GLN A 603 -0.72 -14.13 1.39
CA GLN A 603 -1.83 -13.26 1.03
C GLN A 603 -1.70 -11.89 1.72
N LEU A 604 -1.36 -11.88 3.00
CA LEU A 604 -1.15 -10.64 3.76
C LEU A 604 0.01 -9.81 3.21
N ILE A 605 1.10 -10.47 2.79
CA ILE A 605 2.21 -9.83 2.09
C ILE A 605 1.70 -9.19 0.79
N GLU A 606 0.89 -9.90 0.00
CA GLU A 606 0.38 -9.40 -1.27
C GLU A 606 -0.58 -8.22 -1.06
N ILE A 607 -1.47 -8.28 -0.08
CA ILE A 607 -2.37 -7.17 0.29
C ILE A 607 -1.54 -5.92 0.62
N LEU A 608 -0.53 -6.06 1.48
CA LEU A 608 0.31 -4.95 1.91
C LEU A 608 1.16 -4.40 0.75
N ARG A 609 1.82 -5.28 0.01
CA ARG A 609 2.63 -4.95 -1.14
C ARG A 609 1.84 -4.19 -2.20
N MET A 610 0.66 -4.67 -2.56
CA MET A 610 -0.19 -4.04 -3.56
C MET A 610 -0.68 -2.67 -3.12
N SER A 611 -0.89 -2.45 -1.83
CA SER A 611 -1.27 -1.12 -1.32
C SER A 611 -0.14 -0.10 -1.48
N ILE A 612 1.11 -0.53 -1.39
CA ILE A 612 2.28 0.33 -1.53
C ILE A 612 2.65 0.55 -2.99
N THR A 613 2.65 -0.52 -3.80
CA THR A 613 3.13 -0.46 -5.20
C THR A 613 2.05 -0.05 -6.20
N LYS A 614 0.77 -0.23 -5.85
CA LYS A 614 -0.38 0.10 -6.70
C LYS A 614 -1.48 0.81 -5.91
N PRO A 615 -1.20 1.94 -5.28
CA PRO A 615 -2.24 2.67 -4.60
C PRO A 615 -3.30 3.15 -5.59
N THR A 616 -4.52 3.31 -5.10
CA THR A 616 -5.54 4.07 -5.84
C THR A 616 -5.19 5.56 -5.79
N ALA A 617 -5.66 6.34 -6.75
CA ALA A 617 -5.46 7.79 -6.74
C ALA A 617 -6.04 8.45 -5.47
N SER A 618 -7.12 7.88 -4.93
CA SER A 618 -7.74 8.36 -3.68
C SER A 618 -6.85 8.10 -2.46
N GLU A 619 -6.28 6.91 -2.33
CA GLU A 619 -5.32 6.56 -1.28
C GLU A 619 -4.05 7.43 -1.39
N ALA A 620 -3.52 7.58 -2.61
CA ALA A 620 -2.33 8.38 -2.86
C ALA A 620 -2.54 9.84 -2.43
N ARG A 621 -3.67 10.45 -2.77
CA ARG A 621 -4.02 11.82 -2.38
C ARG A 621 -4.23 11.95 -0.87
N ALA A 622 -4.96 11.03 -0.25
CA ALA A 622 -5.25 11.06 1.18
C ALA A 622 -3.98 10.89 2.01
N PHE A 623 -3.19 9.86 1.75
CA PHE A 623 -2.03 9.50 2.57
C PHE A 623 -0.75 10.21 2.13
N GLY A 624 -0.61 10.53 0.85
CA GLY A 624 0.50 11.32 0.32
C GLY A 624 0.58 12.71 0.94
N SER A 625 -0.57 13.26 1.38
CA SER A 625 -0.66 14.55 2.08
C SER A 625 -0.09 14.51 3.51
N TRP A 626 0.09 13.34 4.11
CA TRP A 626 0.57 13.22 5.47
C TRP A 626 2.02 13.68 5.60
N GLY A 627 2.30 14.43 6.68
CA GLY A 627 3.65 14.79 7.04
C GLY A 627 4.34 13.64 7.75
N HIS A 628 5.56 13.33 7.32
CA HIS A 628 6.45 12.38 7.97
C HIS A 628 7.61 13.11 8.64
N GLU A 629 7.95 12.68 9.85
CA GLU A 629 9.10 13.16 10.60
C GLU A 629 10.05 11.99 10.84
N ASP A 630 11.31 12.16 10.49
CA ASP A 630 12.31 11.20 10.93
C ASP A 630 12.60 11.42 12.42
N ASN A 631 12.60 10.35 13.20
CA ASN A 631 12.61 10.27 14.67
C ASN A 631 13.80 10.93 15.42
N PHE A 632 14.44 11.89 14.83
CA PHE A 632 15.60 12.56 15.40
C PHE A 632 15.40 14.05 15.65
N GLY A 633 14.13 14.47 15.89
CA GLY A 633 13.81 15.85 16.23
C GLY A 633 14.07 16.77 15.05
N ALA A 634 13.79 16.37 13.82
CA ALA A 634 13.81 17.28 12.69
C ALA A 634 12.59 18.20 12.81
N ASP A 635 12.80 19.50 12.75
CA ASP A 635 11.72 20.48 12.62
C ASP A 635 11.10 20.43 11.21
N ASP A 636 11.74 19.70 10.30
CA ASP A 636 11.31 19.54 8.90
C ASP A 636 10.36 18.34 8.80
N ARG A 637 9.08 18.67 8.72
CA ARG A 637 8.03 17.71 8.37
C ARG A 637 7.87 17.71 6.85
N GLU A 638 8.31 16.65 6.18
CA GLU A 638 8.10 16.49 4.74
C GLU A 638 6.84 15.66 4.47
N ARG A 639 6.10 16.00 3.42
CA ARG A 639 4.96 15.19 2.96
C ARG A 639 5.46 13.89 2.37
N ILE A 640 4.70 12.80 2.58
CA ILE A 640 4.99 11.48 1.99
C ILE A 640 5.07 11.58 0.46
N VAL A 641 4.14 12.34 -0.15
CA VAL A 641 4.20 12.75 -1.56
C VAL A 641 4.43 14.26 -1.60
N PRO A 642 5.63 14.73 -1.99
CA PRO A 642 5.94 16.15 -2.01
C PRO A 642 5.19 16.90 -3.13
N ASP A 643 4.45 17.96 -2.80
CA ASP A 643 3.74 18.79 -3.78
C ASP A 643 4.65 19.35 -4.88
N ARG A 644 5.92 19.63 -4.51
CA ARG A 644 6.93 20.16 -5.42
C ARG A 644 7.17 19.30 -6.66
N LEU A 645 6.95 17.97 -6.55
CA LEU A 645 7.14 17.02 -7.65
C LEU A 645 5.92 16.90 -8.57
N GLY A 646 4.75 17.39 -8.17
CA GLY A 646 3.55 17.34 -9.01
C GLY A 646 3.78 17.90 -10.42
N PRO A 647 4.38 19.09 -10.60
CA PRO A 647 4.71 19.64 -11.91
C PRO A 647 5.71 18.82 -12.74
N ALA A 648 6.54 17.98 -12.09
CA ALA A 648 7.51 17.12 -12.77
C ALA A 648 6.89 15.83 -13.30
N VAL A 649 5.80 15.33 -12.69
CA VAL A 649 5.19 14.03 -13.03
C VAL A 649 4.85 13.85 -14.50
N PRO A 650 4.30 14.85 -15.24
CA PRO A 650 4.03 14.72 -16.66
C PRO A 650 5.27 14.44 -17.52
N TYR A 651 6.46 14.74 -17.01
CA TYR A 651 7.75 14.59 -17.68
C TYR A 651 8.47 13.29 -17.34
N LEU A 652 8.03 12.55 -16.31
CA LEU A 652 8.67 11.34 -15.82
C LEU A 652 8.41 10.15 -16.75
N ALA A 653 9.44 9.36 -16.95
CA ALA A 653 9.35 7.98 -17.44
C ALA A 653 9.22 7.00 -16.24
N PRO A 654 8.74 5.75 -16.45
CA PRO A 654 8.69 4.75 -15.38
C PRO A 654 10.03 4.50 -14.70
N GLN A 655 11.13 4.59 -15.43
CA GLN A 655 12.50 4.43 -14.89
C GLN A 655 12.87 5.56 -13.94
N ASP A 656 12.41 6.78 -14.19
CA ASP A 656 12.67 7.91 -13.29
C ASP A 656 12.03 7.67 -11.91
N LEU A 657 10.81 7.11 -11.89
CA LEU A 657 10.16 6.69 -10.64
C LEU A 657 10.94 5.56 -9.93
N ALA A 658 11.47 4.60 -10.72
CA ALA A 658 12.24 3.49 -10.18
C ALA A 658 13.56 3.96 -9.54
N GLU A 659 14.17 5.00 -10.09
CA GLU A 659 15.43 5.59 -9.62
C GLU A 659 15.25 6.64 -8.51
N MET A 660 14.03 7.10 -8.25
CA MET A 660 13.75 8.04 -7.16
C MET A 660 14.24 7.46 -5.82
N THR A 661 14.96 8.28 -5.08
CA THR A 661 15.38 7.99 -3.71
C THR A 661 14.37 8.56 -2.71
N MET A 662 14.55 8.25 -1.44
CA MET A 662 13.72 8.84 -0.36
C MET A 662 13.90 10.34 -0.23
N ASN A 663 15.05 10.88 -0.62
CA ASN A 663 15.27 12.33 -0.68
C ASN A 663 14.41 12.99 -1.76
N ASP A 664 13.91 12.22 -2.72
CA ASP A 664 13.01 12.70 -3.76
C ASP A 664 11.55 12.61 -3.32
N ALA A 665 11.11 11.42 -2.93
CA ALA A 665 9.76 11.13 -2.43
C ALA A 665 9.76 9.85 -1.58
N PHE A 666 9.07 9.87 -0.43
CA PHE A 666 8.88 8.66 0.38
C PHE A 666 8.01 7.62 -0.33
N TRP A 667 7.10 8.05 -1.20
CA TRP A 667 6.18 7.16 -1.92
C TRP A 667 6.08 7.46 -3.41
N PRO A 668 7.06 7.02 -4.23
CA PRO A 668 7.04 7.25 -5.68
C PRO A 668 5.81 6.69 -6.39
N ALA A 669 5.33 5.50 -5.99
CA ALA A 669 4.10 4.93 -6.54
C ALA A 669 2.86 5.78 -6.22
N GLY A 670 2.82 6.36 -5.02
CA GLY A 670 1.78 7.31 -4.61
C GLY A 670 1.84 8.60 -5.43
N LEU A 671 3.05 9.14 -5.64
CA LEU A 671 3.24 10.31 -6.51
C LEU A 671 2.66 10.07 -7.91
N ALA A 672 3.02 8.95 -8.53
CA ALA A 672 2.49 8.60 -9.85
C ALA A 672 0.96 8.42 -9.82
N ALA A 673 0.42 7.70 -8.83
CA ALA A 673 -1.01 7.42 -8.74
C ALA A 673 -1.85 8.69 -8.51
N GLU A 674 -1.31 9.69 -7.80
CA GLU A 674 -1.98 10.96 -7.55
C GLU A 674 -2.05 11.84 -8.80
N TYR A 675 -0.95 11.95 -9.56
CA TYR A 675 -0.81 12.94 -10.63
C TYR A 675 -0.90 12.36 -12.05
N ASP A 676 -0.48 11.11 -12.28
CA ASP A 676 -0.58 10.42 -13.58
C ASP A 676 -0.89 8.91 -13.39
N PRO A 677 -2.17 8.53 -13.33
CA PRO A 677 -2.58 7.12 -13.22
C PRO A 677 -2.04 6.20 -14.32
N VAL A 678 -1.72 6.75 -15.51
CA VAL A 678 -1.17 5.95 -16.61
C VAL A 678 0.31 5.67 -16.37
N LEU A 679 1.08 6.64 -15.86
CA LEU A 679 2.45 6.42 -15.42
C LEU A 679 2.49 5.39 -14.29
N ALA A 680 1.57 5.48 -13.31
CA ALA A 680 1.45 4.51 -12.23
C ALA A 680 1.19 3.10 -12.75
N ALA A 681 0.24 2.93 -13.68
CA ALA A 681 -0.08 1.65 -14.30
C ALA A 681 1.09 1.08 -15.13
N ALA A 682 1.80 1.94 -15.88
CA ALA A 682 2.98 1.56 -16.64
C ALA A 682 4.11 1.08 -15.71
N SER A 683 4.43 1.86 -14.69
CA SER A 683 5.48 1.54 -13.71
C SER A 683 5.18 0.23 -12.98
N ALA A 684 3.94 0.03 -12.54
CA ALA A 684 3.50 -1.21 -11.91
C ALA A 684 3.59 -2.42 -12.87
N SER A 685 3.23 -2.23 -14.15
CA SER A 685 3.29 -3.30 -15.15
C SER A 685 4.73 -3.71 -15.47
N ILE A 686 5.68 -2.77 -15.46
CA ILE A 686 7.11 -3.05 -15.61
C ILE A 686 7.63 -3.80 -14.38
N ALA A 687 7.34 -3.30 -13.18
CA ALA A 687 7.78 -3.93 -11.94
C ALA A 687 7.29 -5.38 -11.81
N GLU A 688 6.08 -5.68 -12.32
CA GLU A 688 5.54 -7.03 -12.38
C GLU A 688 6.07 -7.89 -13.54
N GLY A 689 6.91 -7.34 -14.40
CA GLY A 689 7.43 -8.01 -15.59
C GLY A 689 6.39 -8.34 -16.65
N ARG A 690 5.24 -7.65 -16.63
CA ARG A 690 4.20 -7.82 -17.65
C ARG A 690 4.59 -7.21 -18.98
N VAL A 691 5.31 -6.10 -18.91
CA VAL A 691 5.76 -5.33 -20.05
C VAL A 691 7.24 -5.01 -19.86
N PRO A 692 8.08 -5.18 -20.88
CA PRO A 692 9.45 -4.71 -20.83
C PRO A 692 9.48 -3.18 -20.66
N CYS A 693 10.44 -2.66 -19.91
CA CYS A 693 10.55 -1.21 -19.69
C CYS A 693 10.77 -0.44 -20.99
N GLU A 694 11.43 -1.04 -21.96
CA GLU A 694 11.70 -0.47 -23.29
C GLU A 694 10.43 -0.11 -24.07
N VAL A 695 9.28 -0.70 -23.73
CA VAL A 695 7.99 -0.35 -24.36
C VAL A 695 7.52 1.05 -23.95
N PHE A 696 7.86 1.47 -22.72
CA PHE A 696 7.52 2.78 -22.18
C PHE A 696 8.69 3.76 -22.22
N ASP A 697 9.90 3.26 -22.41
CA ASP A 697 11.09 4.05 -22.56
C ASP A 697 11.29 4.38 -24.04
N CYS A 698 10.91 5.59 -24.41
CA CYS A 698 11.22 6.16 -25.72
C CYS A 698 12.65 6.68 -25.77
N SER A 699 13.61 6.07 -25.04
CA SER A 699 14.98 6.53 -25.02
C SER A 699 15.57 6.51 -26.42
N TRP A 700 15.94 7.69 -26.87
CA TRP A 700 16.69 7.86 -28.08
C TRP A 700 18.14 7.55 -27.75
N SER A 701 18.59 6.45 -28.24
CA SER A 701 19.92 5.86 -28.04
C SER A 701 21.08 6.86 -28.05
N PRO A 702 22.17 6.51 -27.37
CA PRO A 702 22.60 7.08 -26.12
C PRO A 702 22.90 8.56 -26.30
N THR A 703 22.08 9.39 -25.76
CA THR A 703 22.26 10.83 -25.63
C THR A 703 22.21 11.12 -24.14
N ASP A 704 23.18 11.84 -23.67
CA ASP A 704 23.27 12.18 -22.26
C ASP A 704 22.88 13.64 -22.02
N MET A 705 22.21 13.88 -20.92
CA MET A 705 22.04 15.20 -20.31
C MET A 705 23.18 15.42 -19.33
N GLU A 706 23.59 16.69 -19.18
CA GLU A 706 24.68 17.03 -18.27
C GLU A 706 24.34 18.27 -17.44
N ALA A 707 24.82 18.30 -16.19
CA ALA A 707 24.87 19.53 -15.42
C ALA A 707 26.23 19.70 -14.75
N SER A 708 26.65 20.96 -14.61
CA SER A 708 27.88 21.37 -13.95
C SER A 708 27.71 22.73 -13.28
N HIS A 709 28.63 23.10 -12.43
CA HIS A 709 28.60 24.37 -11.71
C HIS A 709 29.92 25.12 -11.81
N THR A 710 29.86 26.43 -11.53
CA THR A 710 31.07 27.27 -11.34
C THR A 710 30.92 28.14 -10.12
N GLY A 711 32.03 28.63 -9.58
CA GLY A 711 32.08 29.49 -8.41
C GLY A 711 33.28 29.20 -7.51
N GLY A 712 33.46 29.96 -6.42
CA GLY A 712 34.52 29.75 -5.46
C GLY A 712 35.93 29.88 -6.05
N GLY A 713 36.13 30.81 -7.03
CA GLY A 713 37.43 31.04 -7.68
C GLY A 713 37.78 30.00 -8.75
N LEU A 714 36.88 29.13 -9.16
CA LEU A 714 37.13 28.22 -10.28
C LEU A 714 37.31 28.95 -11.61
N ARG A 715 38.32 28.52 -12.39
CA ARG A 715 38.47 28.94 -13.80
C ARG A 715 37.72 27.90 -14.68
N GLY A 716 36.38 28.01 -14.79
CA GLY A 716 35.58 27.16 -15.63
C GLY A 716 34.55 26.31 -14.88
N TRP A 717 33.92 25.41 -15.60
CA TRP A 717 32.85 24.53 -15.08
C TRP A 717 33.44 23.28 -14.41
N ALA A 718 32.87 22.84 -13.30
CA ALA A 718 33.30 21.70 -12.52
C ALA A 718 32.09 20.91 -11.96
N GLY A 719 32.33 19.78 -11.33
CA GLY A 719 31.28 18.96 -10.73
C GLY A 719 30.31 18.37 -11.74
N ARG A 720 30.82 18.02 -12.93
CA ARG A 720 30.06 17.45 -14.03
C ARG A 720 29.30 16.20 -13.57
N GLN A 721 27.99 16.19 -13.77
CA GLN A 721 27.11 15.05 -13.60
C GLN A 721 26.44 14.76 -14.93
N THR A 722 26.37 13.48 -15.31
CA THR A 722 25.77 13.03 -16.56
C THR A 722 24.63 12.07 -16.27
N ARG A 723 23.55 12.16 -17.02
CA ARG A 723 22.41 11.27 -16.96
C ARG A 723 21.90 10.94 -18.37
N PRO A 724 21.43 9.72 -18.64
CA PRO A 724 20.86 9.38 -19.92
C PRO A 724 19.60 10.22 -20.17
N LEU A 725 19.44 10.72 -21.40
CA LEU A 725 18.23 11.38 -21.83
C LEU A 725 17.11 10.33 -22.00
N ARG A 726 16.04 10.50 -21.26
CA ARG A 726 14.82 9.69 -21.38
C ARG A 726 13.68 10.57 -21.89
N VAL A 727 12.97 10.03 -22.87
CA VAL A 727 11.78 10.68 -23.42
C VAL A 727 10.59 9.80 -23.10
N ASN A 728 9.64 10.31 -22.34
CA ASN A 728 8.47 9.54 -21.96
C ASN A 728 7.48 9.37 -23.11
N ARG A 729 6.38 8.63 -22.90
CA ARG A 729 5.33 8.37 -23.89
C ARG A 729 4.69 9.63 -24.49
N ASN A 730 4.80 10.76 -23.83
CA ASN A 730 4.26 12.05 -24.27
C ASN A 730 5.30 12.91 -25.03
N GLY A 731 6.51 12.41 -25.23
CA GLY A 731 7.60 13.16 -25.85
C GLY A 731 8.28 14.14 -24.90
N LEU A 732 8.08 14.00 -23.60
CA LEU A 732 8.57 14.87 -22.55
C LEU A 732 9.73 14.20 -21.80
N SER A 733 10.64 15.02 -21.28
CA SER A 733 11.85 14.60 -20.57
C SER A 733 11.97 15.36 -19.26
N TYR A 734 12.47 14.67 -18.24
CA TYR A 734 12.80 15.23 -16.95
C TYR A 734 14.28 15.09 -16.65
N ALA A 735 14.88 16.13 -16.13
CA ALA A 735 16.26 16.12 -15.66
C ALA A 735 16.31 16.59 -14.20
N ARG A 736 17.12 15.89 -13.38
CA ARG A 736 17.41 16.30 -12.00
C ARG A 736 18.87 16.06 -11.69
N PHE A 737 19.56 17.10 -11.18
CA PHE A 737 20.95 17.07 -10.78
C PHE A 737 21.12 17.71 -9.42
N ASP A 738 21.89 17.06 -8.55
CA ASP A 738 22.22 17.56 -7.20
C ASP A 738 23.71 17.97 -7.17
N LEU A 739 23.94 19.26 -7.34
CA LEU A 739 25.27 19.85 -7.43
C LEU A 739 25.68 20.37 -6.05
N ARG A 740 26.80 19.88 -5.51
CA ARG A 740 27.27 20.20 -4.16
C ARG A 740 28.69 20.72 -4.20
N ARG A 741 28.85 21.94 -3.73
CA ARG A 741 30.15 22.58 -3.52
C ARG A 741 30.01 23.89 -2.73
N PRO A 742 30.97 24.25 -1.88
CA PRO A 742 31.04 25.59 -1.35
C PRO A 742 31.10 26.64 -2.47
N HIS A 743 30.30 27.69 -2.38
CA HIS A 743 30.28 28.84 -3.29
C HIS A 743 29.88 28.51 -4.75
N ILE A 744 28.71 27.95 -4.95
CA ILE A 744 28.13 27.83 -6.29
C ILE A 744 27.59 29.20 -6.73
N GLU A 745 28.08 29.73 -7.83
CA GLU A 745 27.69 31.03 -8.39
C GLU A 745 26.84 30.93 -9.64
N ALA A 746 26.99 29.82 -10.37
CA ALA A 746 26.16 29.53 -11.51
C ALA A 746 26.09 28.01 -11.76
N VAL A 747 24.98 27.59 -12.39
CA VAL A 747 24.74 26.22 -12.87
C VAL A 747 24.62 26.24 -14.39
N ARG A 748 25.19 25.23 -15.04
CA ARG A 748 25.06 24.93 -16.48
C ARG A 748 24.27 23.65 -16.63
N PHE A 749 23.37 23.65 -17.59
CA PHE A 749 22.63 22.48 -18.05
C PHE A 749 22.81 22.27 -19.54
N ASP A 750 23.14 21.07 -19.93
CA ASP A 750 23.27 20.62 -21.30
C ASP A 750 22.17 19.57 -21.54
N PRO A 751 21.12 19.92 -22.27
CA PRO A 751 19.97 19.02 -22.46
C PRO A 751 20.27 17.81 -23.33
N THR A 752 21.29 17.90 -24.16
CA THR A 752 21.76 16.81 -25.07
C THR A 752 23.25 16.98 -25.37
N ASP A 753 23.89 15.94 -25.82
CA ASP A 753 25.28 15.95 -26.30
C ASP A 753 25.40 16.11 -27.84
N GLN A 754 24.35 16.59 -28.52
CA GLN A 754 24.30 16.71 -29.97
C GLN A 754 23.36 17.81 -30.45
N ALA A 755 23.37 18.05 -31.76
CA ALA A 755 22.44 18.97 -32.39
C ALA A 755 21.00 18.55 -32.10
N ALA A 756 20.18 19.48 -31.66
CA ALA A 756 18.80 19.21 -31.22
C ALA A 756 17.88 20.42 -31.36
N VAL A 757 16.59 20.15 -31.43
CA VAL A 757 15.53 21.12 -31.15
C VAL A 757 14.80 20.63 -29.91
N ILE A 758 14.83 21.42 -28.86
CA ILE A 758 14.09 21.15 -27.63
C ILE A 758 13.09 22.26 -27.37
N ARG A 759 12.07 21.97 -26.58
CA ARG A 759 11.22 22.96 -25.95
C ARG A 759 11.43 22.88 -24.45
N LEU A 760 11.98 23.94 -23.90
CA LEU A 760 12.15 24.11 -22.46
C LEU A 760 10.84 24.60 -21.87
N ASP A 761 10.21 23.81 -21.00
CA ASP A 761 8.91 24.15 -20.45
C ASP A 761 9.06 24.85 -19.10
N TRP A 762 9.95 24.36 -18.24
CA TRP A 762 10.26 24.98 -16.95
C TRP A 762 11.63 24.52 -16.43
N VAL A 763 12.21 25.34 -15.56
CA VAL A 763 13.41 25.04 -14.79
C VAL A 763 13.20 25.47 -13.35
N GLU A 764 13.63 24.65 -12.39
CA GLU A 764 13.66 25.02 -10.98
C GLU A 764 15.04 24.76 -10.40
N LEU A 765 15.57 25.73 -9.67
CA LEU A 765 16.77 25.63 -8.86
C LEU A 765 16.37 25.72 -7.39
N THR A 766 16.63 24.65 -6.65
CA THR A 766 16.50 24.63 -5.19
C THR A 766 17.89 24.81 -4.57
N LEU A 767 18.12 25.90 -3.89
CA LEU A 767 19.43 26.33 -3.40
C LEU A 767 19.51 26.25 -1.87
N THR A 768 20.56 25.60 -1.36
CA THR A 768 20.89 25.66 0.07
C THR A 768 21.93 26.77 0.28
N VAL A 769 21.54 27.81 1.05
CA VAL A 769 22.39 28.95 1.35
C VAL A 769 22.91 28.81 2.77
N GLU A 770 24.21 28.94 2.96
CA GLU A 770 24.86 28.82 4.28
C GLU A 770 24.32 29.90 5.25
N GLY A 771 23.89 29.48 6.43
CA GLY A 771 23.38 30.34 7.48
C GLY A 771 21.93 30.83 7.28
N ARG A 772 21.20 30.31 6.28
CA ARG A 772 19.76 30.60 6.11
C ARG A 772 18.93 29.33 6.38
N PRO A 773 17.86 29.42 7.16
CA PRO A 773 16.98 28.27 7.39
C PRO A 773 16.16 27.98 6.13
N GLY A 774 16.18 26.72 5.70
CA GLY A 774 15.43 26.22 4.56
C GLY A 774 16.00 26.56 3.18
N PRO A 775 15.65 25.79 2.15
CA PRO A 775 16.11 26.01 0.79
C PRO A 775 15.39 27.18 0.13
N GLN A 776 16.13 27.94 -0.69
CA GLN A 776 15.56 28.97 -1.56
C GLN A 776 15.26 28.36 -2.93
N ARG A 777 14.12 28.74 -3.53
CA ARG A 777 13.71 28.24 -4.84
C ARG A 777 13.69 29.37 -5.86
N MET A 778 14.28 29.11 -7.02
CA MET A 778 14.23 29.96 -8.20
C MET A 778 13.56 29.15 -9.32
N ARG A 779 12.39 29.62 -9.77
CA ARG A 779 11.63 28.94 -10.82
C ARG A 779 11.55 29.84 -12.06
N TYR A 780 11.77 29.23 -13.20
CA TYR A 780 11.73 29.83 -14.53
C TYR A 780 10.69 29.02 -15.33
N ASP A 781 9.49 29.52 -15.48
CA ASP A 781 8.39 28.85 -16.18
C ASP A 781 7.54 29.77 -17.04
N THR A 782 7.90 31.08 -17.08
CA THR A 782 7.31 32.02 -18.04
C THR A 782 8.25 32.24 -19.25
N GLU A 783 7.67 32.65 -20.34
CA GLU A 783 8.41 32.99 -21.58
C GLU A 783 9.53 34.03 -21.28
N ALA A 784 9.22 35.05 -20.45
CA ALA A 784 10.18 36.09 -20.08
C ALA A 784 11.34 35.52 -19.24
N ASP A 785 11.06 34.65 -18.28
CA ASP A 785 12.08 34.05 -17.44
C ASP A 785 13.02 33.15 -18.26
N LEU A 786 12.44 32.29 -19.11
CA LEU A 786 13.22 31.40 -19.95
C LEU A 786 14.03 32.16 -21.02
N ALA A 787 13.45 33.22 -21.61
CA ALA A 787 14.16 34.07 -22.56
C ALA A 787 15.34 34.86 -21.94
N ALA A 788 15.30 35.14 -20.63
CA ALA A 788 16.35 35.84 -19.90
C ALA A 788 17.56 34.96 -19.56
N LEU A 789 17.47 33.65 -19.71
CA LEU A 789 18.56 32.71 -19.48
C LEU A 789 19.67 32.91 -20.53
N ARG A 790 20.88 32.52 -20.17
CA ARG A 790 22.02 32.62 -21.09
C ARG A 790 22.19 31.30 -21.85
N TYR A 791 22.11 31.39 -23.19
CA TYR A 791 22.25 30.27 -24.10
C TYR A 791 23.60 30.30 -24.80
N ILE A 792 24.37 29.20 -24.78
CA ILE A 792 25.67 29.04 -25.44
C ILE A 792 25.66 27.78 -26.27
N GLY A 793 26.19 27.84 -27.50
CA GLY A 793 26.11 26.69 -28.44
C GLY A 793 24.71 26.38 -28.92
N CYS A 794 23.71 27.11 -28.43
CA CYS A 794 22.33 27.00 -28.85
C CYS A 794 21.64 28.39 -28.90
N ARG A 795 20.46 28.46 -29.50
CA ARG A 795 19.71 29.70 -29.69
C ARG A 795 18.28 29.56 -29.25
N TRP A 796 17.84 30.49 -28.40
CA TRP A 796 16.45 30.71 -28.06
C TRP A 796 15.68 31.31 -29.23
N LEU A 797 14.51 30.75 -29.58
CA LEU A 797 13.67 31.18 -30.70
C LEU A 797 12.27 31.69 -30.27
N GLY A 798 11.97 31.69 -28.98
CA GLY A 798 10.63 31.99 -28.44
C GLY A 798 9.81 30.70 -28.19
N ASP A 799 8.70 30.84 -27.47
CA ASP A 799 7.77 29.75 -27.15
C ASP A 799 8.46 28.50 -26.51
N GLY A 800 9.48 28.73 -25.68
CA GLY A 800 10.27 27.64 -25.07
C GLY A 800 11.28 26.99 -26.03
N LEU A 801 11.31 27.33 -27.31
CA LEU A 801 12.12 26.63 -28.31
C LEU A 801 13.60 27.03 -28.23
N VAL A 802 14.45 26.01 -28.08
CA VAL A 802 15.90 26.12 -28.12
C VAL A 802 16.45 25.22 -29.22
N VAL A 803 17.25 25.80 -30.11
CA VAL A 803 17.85 25.08 -31.24
C VAL A 803 19.37 25.06 -31.09
N SER A 804 19.93 23.87 -31.16
CA SER A 804 21.38 23.65 -31.23
C SER A 804 21.76 23.04 -32.57
N THR A 805 22.86 23.53 -33.13
CA THR A 805 23.48 22.95 -34.34
C THR A 805 24.80 22.22 -34.04
N GLY A 806 25.21 22.23 -32.78
CA GLY A 806 26.44 21.62 -32.31
C GLY A 806 26.19 20.54 -31.23
N SER A 807 27.28 20.00 -30.73
CA SER A 807 27.28 18.91 -29.73
C SER A 807 27.36 19.41 -28.28
N ASP A 808 27.33 20.72 -28.04
CA ASP A 808 27.52 21.32 -26.72
C ASP A 808 26.49 22.47 -26.46
N PRO A 809 25.18 22.18 -26.49
CA PRO A 809 24.16 23.16 -26.18
C PRO A 809 24.08 23.39 -24.68
N GLN A 810 24.28 24.63 -24.23
CA GLN A 810 24.34 24.99 -22.82
C GLN A 810 23.28 26.03 -22.45
N VAL A 811 22.58 25.79 -21.35
CA VAL A 811 21.70 26.75 -20.69
C VAL A 811 22.32 27.11 -19.34
N HIS A 812 22.58 28.38 -19.11
CA HIS A 812 23.26 28.85 -17.89
C HIS A 812 22.32 29.62 -16.97
N PHE A 813 22.38 29.27 -15.69
CA PHE A 813 21.61 29.88 -14.60
C PHE A 813 22.57 30.60 -13.65
N LEU A 814 22.47 31.94 -13.60
CA LEU A 814 23.28 32.76 -12.74
C LEU A 814 22.60 32.90 -11.37
N ILE A 815 23.29 32.46 -10.31
CA ILE A 815 22.76 32.45 -8.93
C ILE A 815 23.18 33.73 -8.19
N GLY A 816 24.41 34.15 -8.37
CA GLY A 816 25.02 35.25 -7.59
C GLY A 816 24.24 36.57 -7.53
N PRO A 817 23.60 37.03 -8.61
CA PRO A 817 22.78 38.25 -8.55
C PRO A 817 21.46 38.11 -7.81
N ALA A 818 20.96 36.87 -7.68
CA ALA A 818 19.61 36.60 -7.17
C ALA A 818 19.60 36.18 -5.69
N VAL A 819 20.74 35.73 -5.15
CA VAL A 819 20.83 35.17 -3.80
C VAL A 819 22.01 35.78 -3.04
N GLU A 820 21.70 36.47 -1.94
CA GLU A 820 22.72 36.95 -0.98
C GLU A 820 23.16 35.77 -0.10
N GLY A 821 24.44 35.45 -0.12
CA GLY A 821 25.06 34.45 0.71
C GLY A 821 25.73 33.32 -0.09
N ASN A 822 26.28 32.38 0.62
CA ASN A 822 27.09 31.30 0.08
C ASN A 822 26.19 30.12 -0.27
N VAL A 823 26.06 29.77 -1.54
CA VAL A 823 25.31 28.60 -1.97
C VAL A 823 26.22 27.37 -1.89
N SER A 824 25.84 26.40 -1.06
CA SER A 824 26.58 25.15 -0.86
C SER A 824 26.02 23.97 -1.62
N GLN A 825 24.77 24.05 -2.07
CA GLN A 825 24.07 23.05 -2.86
C GLN A 825 23.09 23.69 -3.82
N ALA A 826 23.03 23.19 -5.05
CA ALA A 826 22.04 23.55 -6.04
C ALA A 826 21.41 22.28 -6.63
N ILE A 827 20.13 22.07 -6.38
CA ILE A 827 19.37 21.01 -7.06
C ILE A 827 18.71 21.66 -8.27
N LEU A 828 19.09 21.20 -9.46
CA LEU A 828 18.53 21.61 -10.73
C LEU A 828 17.46 20.59 -11.14
N GLU A 829 16.25 21.06 -11.42
CA GLU A 829 15.17 20.28 -12.00
C GLU A 829 14.68 20.96 -13.29
N VAL A 830 14.52 20.19 -14.36
CA VAL A 830 14.16 20.71 -15.70
C VAL A 830 13.10 19.82 -16.32
N GLY A 831 11.99 20.40 -16.76
CA GLY A 831 10.98 19.77 -17.60
C GLY A 831 11.07 20.33 -19.03
N PHE A 832 11.25 19.45 -20.01
CA PHE A 832 11.41 19.84 -21.41
C PHE A 832 10.92 18.77 -22.37
N ALA A 833 10.72 19.13 -23.65
CA ALA A 833 10.42 18.20 -24.73
C ALA A 833 11.56 18.16 -25.75
N VAL A 834 11.92 16.98 -26.20
CA VAL A 834 12.87 16.80 -27.31
C VAL A 834 12.05 16.70 -28.59
N LEU A 835 12.15 17.72 -29.44
CA LEU A 835 11.36 17.80 -30.67
C LEU A 835 12.07 17.19 -31.87
N VAL A 836 13.39 17.38 -31.97
CA VAL A 836 14.21 16.86 -33.06
C VAL A 836 15.61 16.52 -32.56
N LEU A 837 16.08 15.32 -32.92
CA LEU A 837 17.49 14.87 -32.82
C LEU A 837 17.94 14.37 -34.19
N PRO A 838 18.54 15.23 -35.04
CA PRO A 838 18.97 14.86 -36.37
C PRO A 838 20.05 13.77 -36.36
N GLY A 839 19.94 12.81 -37.27
CA GLY A 839 21.00 11.81 -37.53
C GLY A 839 20.95 10.55 -36.67
N ARG A 840 19.88 10.32 -35.90
CA ARG A 840 19.72 9.06 -35.15
C ARG A 840 18.50 8.27 -35.60
N THR A 841 18.75 7.02 -35.89
CA THR A 841 17.72 6.00 -36.05
C THR A 841 17.27 5.51 -34.68
N PRO A 842 15.99 5.27 -34.40
CA PRO A 842 15.52 4.58 -33.22
C PRO A 842 16.27 3.25 -33.02
N ALA A 843 16.49 2.82 -31.78
CA ALA A 843 17.10 1.53 -31.51
C ALA A 843 16.41 0.40 -32.29
N PRO A 844 17.14 -0.60 -32.82
CA PRO A 844 16.55 -1.70 -33.57
C PRO A 844 15.50 -2.42 -32.73
N GLY A 845 14.26 -2.37 -33.18
CA GLY A 845 13.09 -2.92 -32.46
C GLY A 845 12.01 -1.91 -32.12
N LEU A 846 12.31 -0.62 -32.09
CA LEU A 846 11.35 0.47 -31.99
C LEU A 846 10.98 0.94 -33.40
N THR A 847 10.02 0.26 -34.01
CA THR A 847 9.45 0.71 -35.30
C THR A 847 8.86 2.11 -35.12
N SER A 848 8.98 2.96 -36.13
CA SER A 848 8.41 4.30 -36.44
C SER A 848 7.30 4.92 -35.55
N THR A 849 6.88 4.25 -34.50
CA THR A 849 5.81 4.62 -33.55
C THR A 849 6.17 5.83 -32.68
N PRO A 850 7.41 6.00 -32.12
CA PRO A 850 7.72 7.14 -31.27
C PRO A 850 7.66 8.48 -32.01
N TYR A 851 8.18 8.55 -33.25
CA TYR A 851 8.12 9.77 -34.04
C TYR A 851 6.70 10.16 -34.43
N ARG A 852 5.85 9.15 -34.70
CA ARG A 852 4.42 9.39 -34.99
C ARG A 852 3.66 9.77 -33.70
N ALA A 853 4.01 9.20 -32.57
CA ALA A 853 3.39 9.52 -31.27
C ALA A 853 3.77 10.93 -30.80
N VAL A 854 5.07 11.31 -30.90
CA VAL A 854 5.56 12.66 -30.58
C VAL A 854 4.96 13.69 -31.53
N ALA A 855 4.97 13.42 -32.83
CA ALA A 855 4.37 14.31 -33.83
C ALA A 855 2.84 14.42 -33.69
N ALA A 856 2.16 13.31 -33.39
CA ALA A 856 0.72 13.28 -33.19
C ALA A 856 0.34 13.96 -31.85
N HIS A 857 1.11 13.76 -30.81
CA HIS A 857 0.86 14.38 -29.50
C HIS A 857 1.16 15.87 -29.52
N THR A 858 2.27 16.29 -30.12
CA THR A 858 2.59 17.70 -30.35
C THR A 858 1.50 18.36 -31.22
N ALA A 859 1.02 17.68 -32.27
CA ALA A 859 -0.08 18.16 -33.07
C ALA A 859 -1.44 18.14 -32.35
N ALA A 860 -1.67 17.22 -31.41
CA ALA A 860 -2.89 17.16 -30.62
C ALA A 860 -2.89 18.26 -29.52
N ARG A 861 -1.75 18.49 -28.89
CA ARG A 861 -1.58 19.56 -27.88
C ARG A 861 -1.69 20.94 -28.53
N PHE A 862 -1.07 21.17 -29.69
CA PHE A 862 -1.26 22.39 -30.46
C PHE A 862 -2.72 22.58 -30.92
N ARG A 863 -3.46 21.50 -31.15
CA ARG A 863 -4.91 21.57 -31.47
C ARG A 863 -5.75 21.91 -30.24
N ALA A 864 -5.43 21.37 -29.07
CA ALA A 864 -6.13 21.63 -27.81
C ALA A 864 -5.89 23.09 -27.38
N GLU A 865 -4.63 23.52 -27.36
CA GLU A 865 -4.25 24.91 -27.02
C GLU A 865 -4.80 25.93 -28.01
N ALA A 866 -4.95 25.54 -29.31
CA ALA A 866 -5.59 26.39 -30.32
C ALA A 866 -7.12 26.44 -30.19
N GLN A 867 -7.77 25.49 -29.51
CA GLN A 867 -9.21 25.53 -29.22
C GLN A 867 -9.53 26.44 -28.05
N ASP A 868 -8.57 26.66 -27.10
CA ASP A 868 -8.78 27.40 -25.88
C ASP A 868 -8.51 28.93 -25.99
N GLY A 869 -8.27 29.49 -27.16
CA GLY A 869 -8.37 30.95 -27.29
C GLY A 869 -7.37 31.72 -28.17
N TRP A 870 -6.67 31.10 -29.12
CA TRP A 870 -5.73 31.80 -29.99
C TRP A 870 -6.05 31.62 -31.49
N PRO A 871 -6.90 32.49 -32.08
CA PRO A 871 -7.28 32.36 -33.48
C PRO A 871 -6.18 32.69 -34.52
N ALA A 872 -5.17 33.49 -34.11
CA ALA A 872 -4.17 34.00 -35.07
C ALA A 872 -3.02 33.04 -35.42
N LEU A 873 -2.74 32.02 -34.59
CA LEU A 873 -1.64 31.06 -34.81
C LEU A 873 -2.06 29.81 -35.61
N ARG A 874 -3.36 29.67 -35.95
CA ARG A 874 -3.91 28.47 -36.62
C ARG A 874 -3.32 28.18 -38.00
N HIS A 875 -2.88 29.16 -38.73
CA HIS A 875 -2.41 28.95 -40.11
C HIS A 875 -0.90 28.74 -40.25
N ASP A 876 -0.07 29.39 -39.45
CA ASP A 876 1.38 29.30 -39.62
C ASP A 876 2.02 28.10 -38.90
N ALA A 877 1.56 27.77 -37.70
CA ALA A 877 2.12 26.67 -36.92
C ALA A 877 1.73 25.29 -37.50
N LEU A 878 0.48 25.14 -37.98
CA LEU A 878 0.05 23.94 -38.71
C LEU A 878 0.76 23.78 -40.06
N GLY A 879 1.05 24.90 -40.73
CA GLY A 879 1.84 24.93 -41.94
C GLY A 879 3.30 24.55 -41.72
N ALA A 880 3.91 25.03 -40.65
CA ALA A 880 5.28 24.70 -40.25
C ALA A 880 5.42 23.24 -39.76
N ALA A 881 4.49 22.76 -38.97
CA ALA A 881 4.47 21.36 -38.52
C ALA A 881 4.21 20.38 -39.70
N ARG A 882 3.36 20.75 -40.67
CA ARG A 882 3.15 19.96 -41.89
C ARG A 882 4.35 19.99 -42.84
N ARG A 883 5.05 21.10 -42.94
CA ARG A 883 6.29 21.20 -43.72
C ARG A 883 7.43 20.40 -43.05
N LEU A 884 7.53 20.44 -41.74
CA LEU A 884 8.50 19.65 -41.01
C LEU A 884 8.20 18.15 -41.13
N ALA A 885 6.94 17.73 -40.95
CA ALA A 885 6.52 16.34 -41.10
C ALA A 885 6.71 15.80 -42.53
N ARG A 886 6.52 16.64 -43.57
CA ARG A 886 6.78 16.26 -44.99
C ARG A 886 8.26 16.18 -45.35
N ARG A 887 9.14 16.91 -44.65
CA ARG A 887 10.60 16.81 -44.82
C ARG A 887 11.24 15.65 -44.07
N MET A 888 10.51 15.06 -43.12
CA MET A 888 10.99 13.96 -42.27
C MET A 888 10.40 12.59 -42.68
N MET A 889 9.62 12.53 -43.77
CA MET A 889 9.23 11.26 -44.41
C MET A 889 10.17 10.99 -45.57
N PRO A 890 10.83 9.77 -45.63
CA PRO A 890 11.57 9.37 -46.82
C PRO A 890 10.66 9.20 -48.02
#